data_a9fa3b20dafd21ed90fe1f70a8fcfef0
#
_entry.id   a9fa3b20dafd21ed90fe1f70a8fcfef0
#
_cell.length_a   1.000
_cell.length_b   1.000
_cell.length_c   1.000
_cell.angle_alpha   90.00
_cell.angle_beta   90.00
_cell.angle_gamma   90.00
#
_symmetry.space_group_name_H-M   'P 1'
#
loop_
_entity.id
_entity.type
_entity.pdbx_description
1 polymer ?
#
loop_
_entity_poly.entity_id
_entity_poly.type
_entity_poly.pdbx_seq_one_letter_code
_entity_poly.pdbx_strand_id
1 'polypeptide(L)'
;MRTHRIRSVAGIATVLLALAAALLSPVSAAWAGTVRDGASQPTYSYANAIRETVWVDTGLDTNGDGHHDRVAADIIRPSEAAQAGIKVPVIMDASPYYECCGRGNESQLKTYDSQGHPVQFPLYYDNYFVPRGYAVVLVDLAGTNRSDGCVDVGGTSDVTSAKAVIDWLNGRANGYSTRTGASTVNPTWTNGSVGMIGKSWDGTIANGVAATGVAGLKTIVPISAISSWYDYYRSQGAPLYSGTPADLASEVEDPTDAATCGAEQKALAAGSPSNGDWSAAWQQRDYVANASKVTASVFVVHGMQDLNVRDINFGQWWNALASTGVDRKIWLSQTGHVDPFDYRRGAWVDTLHQWFDHYLMGVDNGIQNQPVADIERAPDQWTTEASWPAPGTVQSAVHLNPGALGGSSNTGKVSFTDDPTKDENTWAAEVDQSTSEKAAFTTAPLTQDLQLSGSGSVTLTVSSSTSSAHLSAVLVDLGPATIRNYQGDGEGITTLTTRSCWGDSTAGDSACYLDTAADTTQVNETVFSRGWADLGHYAGLDHTVRLTPNTPYTMTLQLAPSDHVIPAGHRLALIVAGTDDGLINPPSTRPKLTVDLTRSALTLPLVGGAGQLPAGTPTHPRSTAAASGPTAPAASAPVAVAPRRPAGLGIAGFH
;
A
#
# COMPACT_ATOMS: atom_id res chain seq x y z
N MET A 1 11.83 -41.22 80.20
CA MET A 1 11.89 -39.99 81.04
C MET A 1 12.25 -38.77 80.24
N ARG A 2 11.38 -37.81 80.32
CA ARG A 2 11.50 -36.37 79.88
C ARG A 2 11.67 -36.03 78.40
N THR A 3 10.54 -35.74 77.83
CA THR A 3 10.24 -34.86 76.74
C THR A 3 10.76 -33.45 76.99
N HIS A 4 11.31 -32.79 75.98
CA HIS A 4 11.26 -31.31 75.88
C HIS A 4 10.94 -30.87 74.48
N ARG A 5 9.87 -30.06 74.39
CA ARG A 5 9.30 -29.38 73.22
C ARG A 5 10.26 -28.27 72.77
N ILE A 6 10.42 -28.14 71.48
CA ILE A 6 10.81 -26.88 70.87
C ILE A 6 9.68 -26.44 69.98
N ARG A 7 9.06 -25.30 70.35
CA ARG A 7 8.02 -24.60 69.58
C ARG A 7 8.66 -23.45 68.78
N SER A 8 8.33 -23.45 67.52
CA SER A 8 8.04 -22.29 66.67
C SER A 8 8.91 -21.04 66.76
N VAL A 9 9.73 -20.87 65.68
CA VAL A 9 10.16 -19.57 65.09
C VAL A 9 10.05 -19.70 63.58
N ALA A 10 8.83 -19.68 63.06
CA ALA A 10 8.55 -19.72 61.63
C ALA A 10 7.41 -18.77 61.25
N GLY A 11 7.35 -17.61 61.89
CA GLY A 11 6.22 -16.69 61.69
C GLY A 11 6.55 -15.25 61.34
N ILE A 12 7.82 -14.86 61.18
CA ILE A 12 8.20 -13.45 60.97
C ILE A 12 8.95 -13.20 59.64
N ALA A 13 9.45 -14.25 58.96
CA ALA A 13 10.17 -14.08 57.69
C ALA A 13 9.26 -13.91 56.47
N THR A 14 7.99 -14.28 56.53
CA THR A 14 7.07 -14.29 55.38
C THR A 14 6.34 -12.93 55.19
N VAL A 15 6.28 -12.06 56.18
CA VAL A 15 5.61 -10.79 56.08
C VAL A 15 6.55 -9.68 55.55
N LEU A 16 7.85 -9.83 55.69
CA LEU A 16 8.83 -8.84 55.18
C LEU A 16 9.17 -9.02 53.70
N LEU A 17 8.94 -10.21 53.09
CA LEU A 17 9.08 -10.39 51.63
C LEU A 17 7.86 -9.92 50.85
N ALA A 18 6.67 -9.84 51.44
CA ALA A 18 5.48 -9.32 50.79
C ALA A 18 5.43 -7.79 50.72
N LEU A 19 6.13 -7.06 51.61
CA LEU A 19 6.23 -5.61 51.53
C LEU A 19 7.33 -5.09 50.59
N ALA A 20 8.34 -5.90 50.26
CA ALA A 20 9.40 -5.52 49.33
C ALA A 20 8.99 -5.74 47.84
N ALA A 21 8.00 -6.57 47.57
CA ALA A 21 7.47 -6.79 46.22
C ALA A 21 6.44 -5.72 45.77
N ALA A 22 5.91 -4.93 46.70
CA ALA A 22 4.94 -3.86 46.41
C ALA A 22 5.58 -2.51 46.02
N LEU A 23 6.92 -2.41 46.04
CA LEU A 23 7.63 -1.15 45.74
C LEU A 23 8.40 -1.17 44.37
N LEU A 24 8.20 -2.20 43.58
CA LEU A 24 8.73 -2.28 42.20
C LEU A 24 7.58 -2.37 41.17
N SER A 25 6.50 -1.63 41.39
CA SER A 25 5.65 -1.26 40.26
C SER A 25 6.51 -0.35 39.37
N PRO A 26 6.64 -0.63 38.05
CA PRO A 26 7.23 0.35 37.17
C PRO A 26 6.41 1.62 37.33
N VAL A 27 7.05 2.69 37.79
CA VAL A 27 6.50 4.02 37.65
C VAL A 27 6.36 4.22 36.15
N SER A 28 5.16 3.98 35.62
CA SER A 28 4.78 4.46 34.31
C SER A 28 5.04 5.96 34.40
N ALA A 29 6.02 6.44 33.63
CA ALA A 29 6.29 7.87 33.54
C ALA A 29 4.95 8.50 33.19
N ALA A 30 4.37 9.24 34.12
CA ALA A 30 3.09 9.89 33.95
C ALA A 30 3.24 10.82 32.75
N TRP A 31 2.58 10.45 31.64
CA TRP A 31 2.40 11.35 30.52
C TRP A 31 1.65 12.59 31.03
N ALA A 32 2.21 13.78 30.87
CA ALA A 32 1.65 15.00 31.46
C ALA A 32 0.62 15.68 30.53
N GLY A 33 0.29 15.07 29.39
CA GLY A 33 -0.81 15.51 28.54
C GLY A 33 -2.16 15.16 29.14
N THR A 34 -3.18 15.99 28.90
CA THR A 34 -4.54 15.70 29.31
C THR A 34 -5.16 14.68 28.35
N VAL A 35 -5.54 13.50 28.84
CA VAL A 35 -6.42 12.57 28.10
C VAL A 35 -7.86 12.82 28.53
N ARG A 36 -8.75 13.00 27.58
CA ARG A 36 -10.18 13.17 27.80
C ARG A 36 -10.94 12.37 26.76
N ASP A 37 -11.94 11.64 27.20
CA ASP A 37 -12.77 10.79 26.34
C ASP A 37 -11.94 9.80 25.46
N GLY A 38 -10.84 9.28 26.02
CA GLY A 38 -9.97 8.32 25.34
C GLY A 38 -9.01 8.94 24.30
N ALA A 39 -8.87 10.26 24.24
CA ALA A 39 -8.00 10.94 23.29
C ALA A 39 -7.13 12.02 23.96
N SER A 40 -5.89 12.17 23.50
CA SER A 40 -4.98 13.24 23.91
C SER A 40 -5.52 14.61 23.49
N GLN A 41 -5.42 15.60 24.37
CA GLN A 41 -5.96 16.93 24.12
C GLN A 41 -4.85 17.92 23.76
N PRO A 42 -5.13 18.95 22.94
CA PRO A 42 -4.16 20.00 22.64
C PRO A 42 -3.87 20.84 23.89
N THR A 43 -2.69 20.63 24.48
CA THR A 43 -2.25 21.29 25.71
C THR A 43 -0.97 22.09 25.55
N TYR A 44 -0.28 21.92 24.39
CA TYR A 44 0.96 22.61 24.06
C TYR A 44 0.75 23.59 22.91
N SER A 45 1.55 24.67 22.89
CA SER A 45 1.47 25.71 21.86
C SER A 45 2.28 25.30 20.63
N TYR A 46 1.62 25.13 19.50
CA TYR A 46 2.30 24.89 18.23
C TYR A 46 3.18 26.07 17.80
N ALA A 47 2.75 27.30 18.07
CA ALA A 47 3.52 28.50 17.77
C ALA A 47 4.86 28.58 18.53
N ASN A 48 4.94 27.95 19.71
CA ASN A 48 6.15 27.91 20.51
C ASN A 48 6.97 26.62 20.32
N ALA A 49 6.58 25.74 19.40
CA ALA A 49 7.26 24.48 19.18
C ALA A 49 8.75 24.67 18.88
N ILE A 50 9.59 23.81 19.42
CA ILE A 50 11.00 23.72 19.06
C ILE A 50 11.09 23.13 17.65
N ARG A 51 11.85 23.80 16.77
CA ARG A 51 12.09 23.43 15.38
C ARG A 51 13.58 23.27 15.19
N GLU A 52 14.03 22.08 14.85
CA GLU A 52 15.44 21.75 14.75
C GLU A 52 15.69 20.71 13.66
N THR A 53 16.91 20.67 13.12
CA THR A 53 17.37 19.61 12.21
C THR A 53 18.53 18.88 12.86
N VAL A 54 18.54 17.56 12.77
CA VAL A 54 19.64 16.70 13.19
C VAL A 54 20.06 15.83 12.01
N TRP A 55 21.35 15.75 11.75
CA TRP A 55 21.94 14.87 10.74
C TRP A 55 22.36 13.56 11.40
N VAL A 56 21.68 12.47 11.05
CA VAL A 56 21.87 11.16 11.68
C VAL A 56 22.79 10.30 10.81
N ASP A 57 23.81 9.74 11.44
CA ASP A 57 24.79 8.85 10.82
C ASP A 57 24.14 7.49 10.51
N THR A 58 24.13 7.11 9.24
CA THR A 58 23.57 5.84 8.77
C THR A 58 24.53 4.65 8.93
N GLY A 59 25.84 4.93 9.08
CA GLY A 59 26.90 3.92 9.05
C GLY A 59 27.24 3.41 7.63
N LEU A 60 26.61 3.97 6.59
CA LEU A 60 26.85 3.65 5.18
C LEU A 60 27.70 4.75 4.53
N ASP A 61 28.38 4.42 3.44
CA ASP A 61 29.08 5.32 2.53
C ASP A 61 28.68 4.89 1.11
N THR A 62 27.53 5.39 0.65
CA THR A 62 26.93 4.95 -0.63
C THR A 62 27.44 5.74 -1.82
N ASN A 63 27.94 6.98 -1.59
CA ASN A 63 28.53 7.83 -2.62
C ASN A 63 30.05 7.58 -2.80
N GLY A 64 30.68 6.82 -1.88
CA GLY A 64 32.09 6.42 -1.95
C GLY A 64 33.07 7.54 -1.64
N ASP A 65 32.69 8.56 -0.86
CA ASP A 65 33.56 9.70 -0.51
C ASP A 65 34.45 9.45 0.69
N GLY A 66 34.32 8.29 1.37
CA GLY A 66 35.08 7.87 2.54
C GLY A 66 34.53 8.37 3.87
N HIS A 67 33.31 8.94 3.86
CA HIS A 67 32.58 9.35 5.04
C HIS A 67 31.26 8.59 5.12
N HIS A 68 30.72 8.43 6.34
CA HIS A 68 29.36 7.88 6.45
C HIS A 68 28.34 8.91 6.01
N ASP A 69 27.35 8.47 5.23
CA ASP A 69 26.21 9.26 4.83
C ASP A 69 25.39 9.69 6.04
N ARG A 70 25.00 10.96 6.09
CA ARG A 70 24.15 11.51 7.13
C ARG A 70 22.82 11.94 6.54
N VAL A 71 21.74 11.45 7.14
CA VAL A 71 20.39 11.82 6.71
C VAL A 71 19.83 12.94 7.60
N ALA A 72 19.15 13.90 6.97
CA ALA A 72 18.54 15.02 7.67
C ALA A 72 17.21 14.60 8.29
N ALA A 73 17.09 14.76 9.60
CA ALA A 73 15.87 14.58 10.36
C ALA A 73 15.39 15.95 10.85
N ASP A 74 14.29 16.45 10.28
CA ASP A 74 13.64 17.69 10.68
C ASP A 74 12.61 17.40 11.76
N ILE A 75 12.67 18.16 12.86
CA ILE A 75 11.94 17.87 14.08
C ILE A 75 11.12 19.09 14.49
N ILE A 76 9.82 18.88 14.74
CA ILE A 76 8.94 19.84 15.40
C ILE A 76 8.39 19.18 16.67
N ARG A 77 8.61 19.79 17.85
CA ARG A 77 8.25 19.20 19.13
C ARG A 77 7.81 20.23 20.17
N PRO A 78 6.99 19.85 21.17
CA PRO A 78 6.47 20.79 22.17
C PRO A 78 7.60 21.38 23.05
N SER A 79 7.72 22.71 23.12
CA SER A 79 8.71 23.39 23.95
C SER A 79 8.39 23.28 25.43
N GLU A 80 7.12 23.35 25.80
CA GLU A 80 6.67 23.29 27.21
C GLU A 80 6.95 21.90 27.81
N ALA A 81 6.80 20.82 27.01
CA ALA A 81 7.18 19.46 27.41
C ALA A 81 8.70 19.40 27.68
N ALA A 82 9.51 19.98 26.78
CA ALA A 82 10.96 20.02 26.93
C ALA A 82 11.38 20.80 28.18
N GLN A 83 10.77 21.96 28.46
CA GLN A 83 11.03 22.76 29.65
C GLN A 83 10.67 22.01 30.93
N ALA A 84 9.61 21.20 30.90
CA ALA A 84 9.16 20.39 32.03
C ALA A 84 9.94 19.06 32.17
N GLY A 85 10.87 18.74 31.26
CA GLY A 85 11.61 17.48 31.25
C GLY A 85 10.74 16.28 30.90
N ILE A 86 9.59 16.51 30.24
CA ILE A 86 8.67 15.48 29.81
C ILE A 86 9.16 14.90 28.49
N LYS A 87 9.22 13.57 28.40
CA LYS A 87 9.60 12.85 27.20
C LYS A 87 8.36 12.53 26.35
N VAL A 88 8.44 12.82 25.05
CA VAL A 88 7.32 12.65 24.12
C VAL A 88 7.59 11.50 23.12
N PRO A 89 6.55 10.81 22.62
CA PRO A 89 6.68 9.87 21.52
C PRO A 89 6.85 10.60 20.19
N VAL A 90 7.21 9.86 19.16
CA VAL A 90 7.53 10.38 17.82
C VAL A 90 6.59 9.80 16.78
N ILE A 91 6.02 10.67 15.94
CA ILE A 91 5.44 10.31 14.64
C ILE A 91 6.47 10.67 13.58
N MET A 92 6.86 9.70 12.76
CA MET A 92 7.93 9.84 11.78
C MET A 92 7.41 9.51 10.37
N ASP A 93 7.77 10.36 9.42
CA ASP A 93 7.63 10.09 8.00
C ASP A 93 9.01 10.20 7.34
N ALA A 94 9.35 9.25 6.47
CA ALA A 94 10.64 9.21 5.77
C ALA A 94 10.39 9.14 4.27
N SER A 95 10.80 10.19 3.56
CA SER A 95 10.37 10.46 2.20
C SER A 95 11.51 10.90 1.29
N PRO A 96 11.48 10.53 0.00
CA PRO A 96 12.35 11.10 -1.01
C PRO A 96 11.78 12.41 -1.61
N TYR A 97 10.56 12.84 -1.27
CA TYR A 97 9.78 13.81 -2.03
C TYR A 97 9.81 15.25 -1.52
N TYR A 98 10.43 15.53 -0.38
CA TYR A 98 10.27 16.80 0.32
C TYR A 98 10.81 18.04 -0.40
N GLU A 99 11.62 17.88 -1.43
CA GLU A 99 12.12 18.96 -2.28
C GLU A 99 11.34 19.09 -3.60
N CYS A 100 10.81 17.99 -4.16
CA CYS A 100 10.30 17.99 -5.53
C CYS A 100 8.77 17.99 -5.62
N CYS A 101 8.10 17.19 -4.82
CA CYS A 101 6.90 16.57 -5.39
C CYS A 101 5.75 16.68 -4.41
N GLY A 102 5.40 17.27 -3.58
CA GLY A 102 4.19 17.39 -2.78
C GLY A 102 3.38 16.08 -2.63
N ARG A 103 2.19 16.18 -2.09
CA ARG A 103 1.39 15.04 -1.63
C ARG A 103 0.26 14.61 -2.57
N GLY A 104 -0.04 15.35 -3.58
CA GLY A 104 -1.17 15.08 -4.48
C GLY A 104 -1.96 16.36 -4.82
N ASN A 105 -3.15 16.55 -4.25
CA ASN A 105 -4.02 17.68 -4.58
C ASN A 105 -3.52 19.07 -4.14
N GLU A 106 -2.52 19.13 -3.26
CA GLU A 106 -1.80 20.34 -2.88
C GLU A 106 -0.29 20.09 -2.87
N SER A 107 0.49 21.07 -3.36
CA SER A 107 1.95 21.03 -3.20
C SER A 107 2.30 21.28 -1.74
N GLN A 108 3.03 20.34 -1.15
CA GLN A 108 3.38 20.37 0.28
C GLN A 108 4.85 20.02 0.45
N LEU A 109 5.70 20.98 0.12
CA LEU A 109 7.14 20.85 0.31
C LEU A 109 7.52 21.28 1.72
N LYS A 110 8.59 20.72 2.26
CA LYS A 110 9.21 21.28 3.45
C LYS A 110 9.76 22.68 3.12
N THR A 111 9.56 23.62 4.03
CA THR A 111 10.14 24.95 3.91
C THR A 111 10.98 25.27 5.15
N TYR A 112 11.95 26.18 5.01
CA TYR A 112 12.95 26.48 6.03
C TYR A 112 13.09 27.99 6.22
N ASP A 113 13.48 28.38 7.43
CA ASP A 113 13.88 29.76 7.72
C ASP A 113 15.30 30.04 7.20
N SER A 114 15.75 31.27 7.37
CA SER A 114 17.10 31.70 6.96
C SER A 114 18.26 31.00 7.72
N GLN A 115 17.95 30.28 8.80
CA GLN A 115 18.91 29.52 9.62
C GLN A 115 18.86 28.02 9.30
N GLY A 116 17.94 27.61 8.41
CA GLY A 116 17.76 26.21 8.00
C GLY A 116 16.89 25.39 8.95
N HIS A 117 16.14 26.00 9.86
CA HIS A 117 15.18 25.29 10.66
C HIS A 117 13.87 25.09 9.89
N PRO A 118 13.18 23.95 10.09
CA PRO A 118 11.92 23.70 9.39
C PRO A 118 10.84 24.68 9.81
N VAL A 119 10.15 25.26 8.83
CA VAL A 119 9.01 26.18 9.05
C VAL A 119 7.71 25.47 8.79
N GLN A 120 7.59 24.79 7.66
CA GLN A 120 6.39 24.07 7.21
C GLN A 120 6.74 22.61 6.90
N PHE A 121 5.90 21.71 7.37
CA PHE A 121 5.87 20.32 6.97
C PHE A 121 4.74 20.06 5.96
N PRO A 122 4.89 19.09 5.06
CA PRO A 122 3.75 18.57 4.32
C PRO A 122 2.79 17.85 5.25
N LEU A 123 1.50 17.95 4.99
CA LEU A 123 0.43 17.39 5.82
C LEU A 123 0.25 18.09 7.20
N TYR A 124 -0.82 17.71 7.84
CA TYR A 124 -1.31 18.30 9.09
C TYR A 124 -0.69 17.66 10.36
N TYR A 125 0.26 16.75 10.23
CA TYR A 125 0.72 15.93 11.37
C TYR A 125 1.32 16.78 12.50
N ASP A 126 2.19 17.72 12.18
CA ASP A 126 2.80 18.60 13.17
C ASP A 126 1.79 19.61 13.75
N ASN A 127 0.95 20.22 12.88
CA ASN A 127 -0.11 21.14 13.32
C ASN A 127 -1.09 20.47 14.30
N TYR A 128 -1.37 19.18 14.12
CA TYR A 128 -2.35 18.44 14.89
C TYR A 128 -1.74 17.72 16.10
N PHE A 129 -0.64 17.01 15.91
CA PHE A 129 -0.10 16.12 16.93
C PHE A 129 0.89 16.81 17.88
N VAL A 130 1.63 17.84 17.46
CA VAL A 130 2.56 18.55 18.36
C VAL A 130 1.81 19.21 19.53
N PRO A 131 0.67 19.90 19.34
CA PRO A 131 -0.13 20.39 20.45
C PRO A 131 -0.61 19.30 21.41
N ARG A 132 -0.69 18.05 20.95
CA ARG A 132 -1.14 16.88 21.71
C ARG A 132 -0.03 16.09 22.40
N GLY A 133 1.22 16.60 22.32
CA GLY A 133 2.36 16.02 23.05
C GLY A 133 3.16 15.00 22.26
N TYR A 134 3.13 15.04 20.95
CA TYR A 134 4.02 14.29 20.08
C TYR A 134 5.16 15.17 19.55
N ALA A 135 6.27 14.56 19.20
CA ALA A 135 7.19 15.13 18.25
C ALA A 135 6.87 14.57 16.85
N VAL A 136 6.94 15.41 15.82
CA VAL A 136 6.85 15.00 14.42
C VAL A 136 8.23 15.13 13.80
N VAL A 137 8.69 14.07 13.14
CA VAL A 137 10.03 13.97 12.55
C VAL A 137 9.88 13.59 11.09
N LEU A 138 10.36 14.47 10.19
CA LEU A 138 10.41 14.19 8.76
C LEU A 138 11.86 13.94 8.34
N VAL A 139 12.11 12.78 7.73
CA VAL A 139 13.45 12.31 7.35
C VAL A 139 13.60 12.39 5.84
N ASP A 140 14.60 13.13 5.36
CA ASP A 140 15.03 13.05 3.98
C ASP A 140 15.79 11.73 3.78
N LEU A 141 15.40 10.89 2.83
CA LEU A 141 16.14 9.66 2.51
C LEU A 141 17.52 9.99 1.95
N ALA A 142 18.45 9.04 2.02
CA ALA A 142 19.78 9.23 1.47
C ALA A 142 19.75 9.66 0.01
N GLY A 143 20.57 10.65 -0.35
CA GLY A 143 20.67 11.20 -1.70
C GLY A 143 19.53 12.14 -2.09
N THR A 144 18.64 12.54 -1.15
CA THR A 144 17.52 13.45 -1.43
C THR A 144 17.58 14.69 -0.55
N ASN A 145 17.11 15.82 -1.08
CA ASN A 145 16.99 17.11 -0.39
C ASN A 145 18.29 17.50 0.35
N ARG A 146 18.35 17.35 1.68
CA ARG A 146 19.50 17.76 2.50
C ARG A 146 20.33 16.60 3.06
N SER A 147 20.00 15.37 2.70
CA SER A 147 20.72 14.17 3.11
C SER A 147 21.94 13.88 2.23
N ASP A 148 22.94 13.19 2.79
CA ASP A 148 24.08 12.64 2.05
C ASP A 148 23.71 11.29 1.43
N GLY A 149 24.58 10.78 0.53
CA GLY A 149 24.51 9.44 -0.01
C GLY A 149 23.81 9.35 -1.34
N CYS A 150 23.32 8.16 -1.70
CA CYS A 150 22.68 7.87 -2.97
C CYS A 150 21.31 7.21 -2.77
N VAL A 151 20.36 7.57 -3.62
CA VAL A 151 19.03 6.95 -3.68
C VAL A 151 19.16 5.52 -4.21
N ASP A 152 18.62 4.55 -3.49
CA ASP A 152 18.66 3.13 -3.91
C ASP A 152 17.28 2.47 -4.11
N VAL A 153 16.23 3.26 -4.14
CA VAL A 153 14.85 2.85 -4.46
C VAL A 153 14.39 1.64 -3.63
N GLY A 154 14.18 1.89 -2.35
CA GLY A 154 13.67 0.89 -1.40
C GLY A 154 14.68 -0.17 -0.99
N GLY A 155 15.94 -0.02 -1.31
CA GLY A 155 17.00 -0.93 -0.91
C GLY A 155 17.58 -0.63 0.47
N THR A 156 18.86 -1.01 0.64
CA THR A 156 19.53 -0.91 1.95
C THR A 156 19.69 0.53 2.40
N SER A 157 20.00 1.46 1.48
CA SER A 157 20.24 2.87 1.81
C SER A 157 18.97 3.53 2.32
N ASP A 158 17.87 3.41 1.58
CA ASP A 158 16.57 3.99 1.94
C ASP A 158 16.06 3.46 3.29
N VAL A 159 16.05 2.13 3.47
CA VAL A 159 15.57 1.52 4.71
C VAL A 159 16.49 1.87 5.89
N THR A 160 17.82 1.92 5.67
CA THR A 160 18.77 2.27 6.73
C THR A 160 18.68 3.73 7.11
N SER A 161 18.39 4.63 6.18
CA SER A 161 18.15 6.06 6.43
C SER A 161 17.12 6.28 7.54
N ALA A 162 15.91 5.74 7.35
CA ALA A 162 14.84 5.87 8.33
C ALA A 162 15.12 5.06 9.62
N LYS A 163 15.68 3.84 9.48
CA LYS A 163 16.05 3.01 10.63
C LYS A 163 17.11 3.68 11.52
N ALA A 164 18.10 4.35 10.95
CA ALA A 164 19.14 5.04 11.71
C ALA A 164 18.57 6.16 12.58
N VAL A 165 17.53 6.86 12.10
CA VAL A 165 16.82 7.88 12.90
C VAL A 165 16.11 7.23 14.10
N ILE A 166 15.45 6.07 13.92
CA ILE A 166 14.87 5.32 15.05
C ILE A 166 15.97 4.86 16.02
N ASP A 167 17.11 4.41 15.52
CA ASP A 167 18.23 4.02 16.34
C ASP A 167 18.81 5.23 17.11
N TRP A 168 18.93 6.40 16.48
CA TRP A 168 19.33 7.63 17.15
C TRP A 168 18.32 8.04 18.24
N LEU A 169 17.03 8.05 17.94
CA LEU A 169 15.95 8.35 18.91
C LEU A 169 15.99 7.42 20.13
N ASN A 170 16.63 6.26 20.01
CA ASN A 170 16.81 5.27 21.08
C ASN A 170 18.26 5.15 21.58
N GLY A 171 19.15 6.09 21.22
CA GLY A 171 20.53 6.16 21.72
C GLY A 171 21.48 5.09 21.13
N ARG A 172 21.17 4.52 19.97
CA ARG A 172 21.95 3.48 19.30
C ARG A 172 22.70 3.96 18.04
N ALA A 173 22.43 5.20 17.58
CA ALA A 173 23.15 5.85 16.49
C ALA A 173 23.57 7.26 16.90
N ASN A 174 24.46 7.87 16.14
CA ASN A 174 24.93 9.24 16.39
C ASN A 174 24.10 10.23 15.56
N GLY A 175 23.71 11.36 16.18
CA GLY A 175 23.17 12.51 15.49
C GLY A 175 24.09 13.71 15.66
N TYR A 176 24.11 14.60 14.69
CA TYR A 176 24.99 15.77 14.64
C TYR A 176 24.19 17.04 14.39
N SER A 177 24.68 18.16 14.90
CA SER A 177 24.03 19.47 14.73
C SER A 177 24.17 20.07 13.33
N THR A 178 25.06 19.49 12.49
CA THR A 178 25.28 19.93 11.10
C THR A 178 25.64 18.75 10.22
N ARG A 179 25.44 18.87 8.90
CA ARG A 179 25.71 17.84 7.91
C ARG A 179 27.16 17.30 8.01
N THR A 180 28.14 18.19 8.18
CA THR A 180 29.58 17.82 8.16
C THR A 180 30.32 18.03 9.49
N GLY A 181 29.65 18.62 10.51
CA GLY A 181 30.27 18.94 11.79
C GLY A 181 30.44 17.73 12.70
N ALA A 182 31.23 17.90 13.79
CA ALA A 182 31.50 16.84 14.76
C ALA A 182 30.67 16.96 16.07
N SER A 183 29.87 18.02 16.22
CA SER A 183 29.07 18.25 17.43
C SER A 183 27.88 17.32 17.49
N THR A 184 27.88 16.38 18.45
CA THR A 184 26.82 15.40 18.62
C THR A 184 25.59 15.97 19.30
N VAL A 185 24.43 15.45 18.93
CA VAL A 185 23.09 15.77 19.50
C VAL A 185 22.47 14.48 20.01
N ASN A 186 22.05 14.48 21.28
CA ASN A 186 21.37 13.36 21.89
C ASN A 186 19.86 13.65 22.05
N PRO A 187 18.96 12.73 21.69
CA PRO A 187 17.51 12.93 21.72
C PRO A 187 16.94 12.70 23.12
N THR A 188 17.37 13.46 24.12
CA THR A 188 16.98 13.29 25.53
C THR A 188 15.50 13.59 25.80
N TRP A 189 14.83 14.21 24.84
CA TRP A 189 13.43 14.66 24.89
C TRP A 189 12.42 13.58 24.50
N THR A 190 12.85 12.47 23.88
CA THR A 190 11.94 11.40 23.46
C THR A 190 11.87 10.27 24.49
N ASN A 191 10.72 9.57 24.52
CA ASN A 191 10.54 8.32 25.27
C ASN A 191 10.99 7.07 24.48
N GLY A 192 11.45 7.24 23.22
CA GLY A 192 11.91 6.17 22.32
C GLY A 192 10.81 5.41 21.59
N SER A 193 9.52 5.72 21.82
CA SER A 193 8.41 5.14 21.05
C SER A 193 8.24 5.89 19.74
N VAL A 194 8.32 5.17 18.61
CA VAL A 194 8.21 5.73 17.27
C VAL A 194 7.07 5.04 16.51
N GLY A 195 6.21 5.85 15.88
CA GLY A 195 5.26 5.40 14.86
C GLY A 195 5.67 5.94 13.50
N MET A 196 5.67 5.12 12.46
CA MET A 196 5.90 5.59 11.10
C MET A 196 4.59 5.67 10.31
N ILE A 197 4.48 6.66 9.45
CA ILE A 197 3.36 6.86 8.53
C ILE A 197 3.89 7.41 7.22
N GLY A 198 3.20 7.14 6.12
CA GLY A 198 3.49 7.75 4.83
C GLY A 198 2.71 7.09 3.70
N LYS A 199 2.60 7.79 2.57
CA LYS A 199 1.94 7.30 1.35
C LYS A 199 2.97 6.92 0.30
N SER A 200 2.66 5.91 -0.53
CA SER A 200 3.51 5.53 -1.65
C SER A 200 4.89 5.06 -1.19
N TRP A 201 5.97 5.64 -1.68
CA TRP A 201 7.33 5.32 -1.26
C TRP A 201 7.56 5.53 0.24
N ASP A 202 7.00 6.56 0.83
CA ASP A 202 7.11 6.85 2.28
C ASP A 202 6.49 5.72 3.12
N GLY A 203 5.28 5.27 2.76
CA GLY A 203 4.65 4.10 3.36
C GLY A 203 5.40 2.79 3.07
N THR A 204 6.06 2.72 1.93
CA THR A 204 6.95 1.62 1.54
C THR A 204 8.16 1.53 2.47
N ILE A 205 8.76 2.67 2.82
CA ILE A 205 9.86 2.72 3.78
C ILE A 205 9.40 2.29 5.18
N ALA A 206 8.17 2.66 5.58
CA ALA A 206 7.61 2.17 6.84
C ALA A 206 7.50 0.62 6.86
N ASN A 207 7.07 -0.02 5.75
CA ASN A 207 7.09 -1.47 5.60
C ASN A 207 8.52 -2.04 5.68
N GLY A 208 9.47 -1.46 4.94
CA GLY A 208 10.86 -1.89 4.92
C GLY A 208 11.54 -1.81 6.30
N VAL A 209 11.34 -0.70 7.00
CA VAL A 209 11.87 -0.51 8.36
C VAL A 209 11.25 -1.48 9.36
N ALA A 210 9.93 -1.69 9.31
CA ALA A 210 9.25 -2.67 10.17
C ALA A 210 9.77 -4.10 9.92
N ALA A 211 10.07 -4.45 8.67
CA ALA A 211 10.65 -5.75 8.29
C ALA A 211 12.09 -5.96 8.79
N THR A 212 12.76 -4.90 9.31
CA THR A 212 14.05 -5.06 10.01
C THR A 212 13.89 -5.56 11.44
N GLY A 213 12.72 -5.40 12.06
CA GLY A 213 12.47 -5.68 13.47
C GLY A 213 13.13 -4.67 14.42
N VAL A 214 13.37 -3.43 13.97
CA VAL A 214 14.06 -2.41 14.77
C VAL A 214 13.33 -2.11 16.07
N ALA A 215 14.06 -2.16 17.18
CA ALA A 215 13.52 -1.84 18.50
C ALA A 215 13.19 -0.34 18.60
N GLY A 216 12.04 0.00 19.23
CA GLY A 216 11.55 1.38 19.34
C GLY A 216 10.44 1.70 18.35
N LEU A 217 10.35 1.02 17.20
CA LEU A 217 9.20 1.12 16.31
C LEU A 217 8.01 0.39 16.92
N LYS A 218 6.92 1.11 17.19
CA LYS A 218 5.72 0.60 17.86
C LYS A 218 4.57 0.35 16.91
N THR A 219 4.46 1.17 15.87
CA THR A 219 3.38 1.08 14.89
C THR A 219 3.84 1.61 13.54
N ILE A 220 3.23 1.12 12.47
CA ILE A 220 3.34 1.68 11.12
C ILE A 220 1.96 1.88 10.50
N VAL A 221 1.84 2.90 9.66
CA VAL A 221 0.64 3.24 8.89
C VAL A 221 1.02 3.39 7.41
N PRO A 222 1.24 2.27 6.70
CA PRO A 222 1.57 2.30 5.28
C PRO A 222 0.31 2.58 4.43
N ILE A 223 0.32 3.69 3.69
CA ILE A 223 -0.78 4.13 2.80
C ILE A 223 -0.35 3.88 1.37
N SER A 224 -1.13 3.14 0.58
CA SER A 224 -0.83 2.81 -0.82
C SER A 224 0.64 2.43 -1.03
N ALA A 225 1.13 1.50 -0.20
CA ALA A 225 2.54 1.21 -0.02
C ALA A 225 2.99 -0.07 -0.73
N ILE A 226 4.20 -0.05 -1.26
CA ILE A 226 4.86 -1.21 -1.86
C ILE A 226 5.33 -2.15 -0.74
N SER A 227 5.21 -3.45 -0.95
CA SER A 227 5.77 -4.47 -0.08
C SER A 227 6.85 -5.31 -0.78
N SER A 228 6.82 -5.33 -2.11
CA SER A 228 7.83 -5.93 -2.98
C SER A 228 8.03 -5.01 -4.19
N TRP A 229 9.21 -4.47 -4.35
CA TRP A 229 9.53 -3.62 -5.49
C TRP A 229 9.54 -4.38 -6.82
N TYR A 230 9.76 -5.70 -6.78
CA TYR A 230 9.54 -6.53 -7.97
C TYR A 230 8.10 -6.44 -8.44
N ASP A 231 7.13 -6.60 -7.54
CA ASP A 231 5.70 -6.55 -7.86
C ASP A 231 5.20 -5.14 -8.16
N TYR A 232 6.00 -4.11 -7.90
CA TYR A 232 5.76 -2.76 -8.41
C TYR A 232 6.16 -2.64 -9.88
N TYR A 233 7.32 -3.16 -10.27
CA TYR A 233 7.84 -3.05 -11.65
C TYR A 233 7.41 -4.21 -12.56
N ARG A 234 7.04 -5.35 -12.02
CA ARG A 234 6.73 -6.58 -12.75
C ARG A 234 5.49 -7.27 -12.17
N SER A 235 4.79 -8.02 -12.99
CA SER A 235 3.79 -8.98 -12.53
C SER A 235 4.11 -10.34 -13.11
N GLN A 236 4.63 -11.23 -12.28
CA GLN A 236 4.99 -12.60 -12.67
C GLN A 236 5.81 -12.64 -13.97
N GLY A 237 6.84 -11.81 -14.07
CA GLY A 237 7.70 -11.65 -15.25
C GLY A 237 7.21 -10.65 -16.29
N ALA A 238 5.91 -10.34 -16.36
CA ALA A 238 5.40 -9.32 -17.28
C ALA A 238 5.80 -7.92 -16.83
N PRO A 239 6.40 -7.09 -17.70
CA PRO A 239 6.82 -5.75 -17.34
C PRO A 239 5.60 -4.82 -17.25
N LEU A 240 5.39 -4.25 -16.04
CA LEU A 240 4.35 -3.25 -15.78
C LEU A 240 4.81 -1.86 -16.22
N TYR A 241 6.10 -1.58 -16.05
CA TYR A 241 6.74 -0.32 -16.42
C TYR A 241 7.92 -0.58 -17.34
N SER A 242 8.13 0.33 -18.28
CA SER A 242 9.29 0.27 -19.19
C SER A 242 10.59 0.74 -18.51
N GLY A 243 10.49 1.57 -17.46
CA GLY A 243 11.61 2.10 -16.71
C GLY A 243 12.21 1.10 -15.71
N THR A 244 13.31 1.52 -15.11
CA THR A 244 14.04 0.80 -14.07
C THR A 244 14.01 1.58 -12.76
N PRO A 245 14.39 0.98 -11.62
CA PRO A 245 14.60 1.75 -10.39
C PRO A 245 15.58 2.93 -10.56
N ALA A 246 16.55 2.84 -11.47
CA ALA A 246 17.47 3.95 -11.74
C ALA A 246 16.76 5.17 -12.35
N ASP A 247 15.74 4.95 -13.18
CA ASP A 247 14.94 6.06 -13.74
C ASP A 247 14.17 6.76 -12.61
N LEU A 248 13.57 6.00 -11.69
CA LEU A 248 12.85 6.55 -10.54
C LEU A 248 13.80 7.25 -9.55
N ALA A 249 15.00 6.71 -9.30
CA ALA A 249 16.01 7.36 -8.46
C ALA A 249 16.39 8.74 -9.02
N SER A 250 16.57 8.85 -10.33
CA SER A 250 16.97 10.11 -10.98
C SER A 250 15.93 11.23 -10.87
N GLU A 251 14.67 10.90 -10.56
CA GLU A 251 13.60 11.88 -10.39
C GLU A 251 13.65 12.60 -9.03
N VAL A 252 14.22 11.95 -8.01
CA VAL A 252 14.23 12.45 -6.62
C VAL A 252 15.63 12.72 -6.07
N GLU A 253 16.69 12.28 -6.77
CA GLU A 253 18.07 12.46 -6.33
C GLU A 253 18.48 13.93 -6.37
N ASP A 254 19.07 14.44 -5.28
CA ASP A 254 19.61 15.80 -5.23
C ASP A 254 20.66 15.99 -6.35
N PRO A 255 20.52 17.02 -7.20
CA PRO A 255 21.45 17.25 -8.29
C PRO A 255 22.93 17.40 -7.86
N THR A 256 23.20 17.77 -6.59
CA THR A 256 24.57 17.88 -6.06
C THR A 256 25.17 16.51 -5.77
N ASP A 257 24.36 15.52 -5.41
CA ASP A 257 24.79 14.15 -5.10
C ASP A 257 24.81 13.25 -6.35
N ALA A 258 23.97 13.55 -7.36
CA ALA A 258 23.90 12.81 -8.62
C ALA A 258 25.24 12.61 -9.33
N ALA A 259 26.20 13.52 -9.16
CA ALA A 259 27.54 13.43 -9.76
C ALA A 259 28.37 12.27 -9.17
N THR A 260 28.13 11.86 -7.92
CA THR A 260 28.84 10.80 -7.21
C THR A 260 28.10 9.46 -7.22
N CYS A 261 26.78 9.45 -7.48
CA CYS A 261 25.91 8.28 -7.42
C CYS A 261 25.87 7.43 -8.72
N GLY A 262 26.71 7.73 -9.71
CA GLY A 262 26.69 7.00 -10.99
C GLY A 262 26.98 5.49 -10.91
N ALA A 263 27.61 5.00 -9.83
CA ALA A 263 27.81 3.57 -9.60
C ALA A 263 26.51 2.91 -9.14
N GLU A 264 25.77 3.55 -8.21
CA GLU A 264 24.48 3.08 -7.71
C GLU A 264 23.43 3.07 -8.81
N GLN A 265 23.33 4.13 -9.61
CA GLN A 265 22.45 4.22 -10.78
C GLN A 265 22.65 3.04 -11.75
N LYS A 266 23.92 2.69 -12.02
CA LYS A 266 24.22 1.52 -12.87
C LYS A 266 23.85 0.19 -12.21
N ALA A 267 24.01 0.08 -10.88
CA ALA A 267 23.62 -1.12 -10.13
C ALA A 267 22.09 -1.31 -10.13
N LEU A 268 21.31 -0.23 -9.96
CA LEU A 268 19.85 -0.24 -10.04
C LEU A 268 19.36 -0.67 -11.43
N ALA A 269 19.93 -0.10 -12.49
CA ALA A 269 19.57 -0.46 -13.87
C ALA A 269 19.92 -1.92 -14.17
N ALA A 270 21.13 -2.39 -13.80
CA ALA A 270 21.56 -3.78 -14.00
C ALA A 270 20.75 -4.78 -13.14
N GLY A 271 20.31 -4.35 -11.97
CA GLY A 271 19.52 -5.16 -11.04
C GLY A 271 18.06 -5.38 -11.49
N SER A 272 17.58 -4.63 -12.49
CA SER A 272 16.23 -4.74 -13.05
C SER A 272 16.23 -5.25 -14.49
N PRO A 273 16.46 -6.56 -14.73
CA PRO A 273 16.53 -7.12 -16.08
C PRO A 273 15.26 -6.85 -16.88
N SER A 274 15.43 -6.42 -18.14
CA SER A 274 14.30 -6.06 -19.01
C SER A 274 13.44 -7.26 -19.44
N ASN A 275 13.95 -8.49 -19.29
CA ASN A 275 13.23 -9.73 -19.56
C ASN A 275 12.30 -10.17 -18.41
N GLY A 276 12.22 -9.39 -17.31
CA GLY A 276 11.35 -9.68 -16.18
C GLY A 276 11.91 -10.63 -15.14
N ASP A 277 13.14 -11.11 -15.29
CA ASP A 277 13.75 -12.05 -14.35
C ASP A 277 13.91 -11.45 -12.95
N TRP A 278 13.69 -12.29 -11.93
CA TRP A 278 14.04 -11.99 -10.54
C TRP A 278 15.56 -11.92 -10.36
N SER A 279 16.04 -10.95 -9.63
CA SER A 279 17.45 -10.73 -9.37
C SER A 279 17.74 -10.56 -7.87
N ALA A 280 19.01 -10.56 -7.49
CA ALA A 280 19.45 -10.26 -6.12
C ALA A 280 19.07 -8.83 -5.67
N ALA A 281 18.94 -7.89 -6.61
CA ALA A 281 18.48 -6.53 -6.31
C ALA A 281 17.02 -6.53 -5.84
N TRP A 282 16.16 -7.34 -6.44
CA TRP A 282 14.77 -7.49 -6.00
C TRP A 282 14.67 -8.18 -4.64
N GLN A 283 15.53 -9.15 -4.35
CA GLN A 283 15.57 -9.83 -3.04
C GLN A 283 15.81 -8.86 -1.88
N GLN A 284 16.63 -7.83 -2.08
CA GLN A 284 16.90 -6.81 -1.06
C GLN A 284 15.70 -5.88 -0.83
N ARG A 285 14.80 -5.81 -1.80
CA ARG A 285 13.63 -4.93 -1.87
C ARG A 285 12.30 -5.69 -1.69
N ASP A 286 12.38 -6.94 -1.24
CA ASP A 286 11.23 -7.77 -0.88
C ASP A 286 11.07 -7.80 0.64
N TYR A 287 10.21 -6.93 1.14
CA TYR A 287 9.95 -6.84 2.58
C TYR A 287 9.05 -7.97 3.07
N VAL A 288 8.24 -8.57 2.18
CA VAL A 288 7.37 -9.71 2.48
C VAL A 288 8.17 -10.89 3.03
N ALA A 289 9.34 -11.15 2.45
CA ALA A 289 10.24 -12.21 2.91
C ALA A 289 10.71 -12.05 4.38
N ASN A 290 10.68 -10.82 4.89
CA ASN A 290 11.08 -10.48 6.25
C ASN A 290 9.90 -10.10 7.17
N ALA A 291 8.67 -10.25 6.74
CA ALA A 291 7.46 -9.88 7.50
C ALA A 291 7.41 -10.53 8.88
N SER A 292 7.98 -11.73 9.05
CA SER A 292 8.06 -12.44 10.34
C SER A 292 8.86 -11.69 11.43
N LYS A 293 9.65 -10.68 11.06
CA LYS A 293 10.42 -9.85 12.00
C LYS A 293 9.61 -8.65 12.52
N VAL A 294 8.45 -8.36 11.93
CA VAL A 294 7.60 -7.23 12.32
C VAL A 294 7.05 -7.46 13.72
N THR A 295 7.30 -6.51 14.61
CA THR A 295 6.80 -6.48 15.99
C THR A 295 5.91 -5.27 16.26
N ALA A 296 5.88 -4.32 15.34
CA ALA A 296 5.03 -3.14 15.38
C ALA A 296 3.59 -3.47 14.97
N SER A 297 2.59 -2.80 15.52
CA SER A 297 1.22 -2.85 14.99
C SER A 297 1.17 -2.23 13.60
N VAL A 298 0.22 -2.65 12.74
CA VAL A 298 0.16 -2.24 11.34
C VAL A 298 -1.24 -1.78 10.96
N PHE A 299 -1.38 -0.54 10.53
CA PHE A 299 -2.62 -0.02 9.95
C PHE A 299 -2.45 0.19 8.44
N VAL A 300 -2.84 -0.80 7.65
CA VAL A 300 -2.78 -0.75 6.18
C VAL A 300 -3.92 0.10 5.63
N VAL A 301 -3.61 1.01 4.70
CA VAL A 301 -4.61 1.79 3.97
C VAL A 301 -4.31 1.69 2.48
N HIS A 302 -5.33 1.39 1.64
CA HIS A 302 -5.11 1.20 0.21
C HIS A 302 -6.37 1.51 -0.61
N GLY A 303 -6.19 2.06 -1.81
CA GLY A 303 -7.24 2.20 -2.81
C GLY A 303 -7.32 0.94 -3.68
N MET A 304 -8.45 0.23 -3.72
CA MET A 304 -8.63 -1.00 -4.51
C MET A 304 -8.63 -0.78 -6.04
N GLN A 305 -8.44 0.45 -6.49
CA GLN A 305 -8.27 0.82 -7.89
C GLN A 305 -6.94 1.56 -8.11
N ASP A 306 -5.98 1.36 -7.21
CA ASP A 306 -4.63 1.91 -7.34
C ASP A 306 -3.87 1.20 -8.47
N LEU A 307 -3.76 1.88 -9.63
CA LEU A 307 -3.03 1.39 -10.79
C LEU A 307 -1.55 1.77 -10.75
N ASN A 308 -1.13 2.59 -9.79
CA ASN A 308 0.27 2.90 -9.52
C ASN A 308 0.89 1.86 -8.58
N VAL A 309 0.54 1.85 -7.30
CA VAL A 309 0.94 0.80 -6.36
C VAL A 309 -0.15 -0.27 -6.30
N ARG A 310 -0.06 -1.25 -7.17
CA ARG A 310 -1.13 -2.24 -7.37
C ARG A 310 -1.43 -3.06 -6.12
N ASP A 311 -2.68 -3.44 -5.98
CA ASP A 311 -3.28 -4.10 -4.81
C ASP A 311 -2.55 -5.35 -4.33
N ILE A 312 -1.81 -6.04 -5.23
CA ILE A 312 -1.00 -7.20 -4.85
C ILE A 312 -0.04 -6.86 -3.69
N ASN A 313 0.45 -5.61 -3.62
CA ASN A 313 1.37 -5.16 -2.59
C ASN A 313 0.73 -5.16 -1.19
N PHE A 314 -0.45 -4.58 -1.03
CA PHE A 314 -1.10 -4.61 0.29
C PHE A 314 -1.56 -6.02 0.66
N GLY A 315 -2.04 -6.81 -0.30
CA GLY A 315 -2.56 -8.15 -0.03
C GLY A 315 -1.50 -9.13 0.43
N GLN A 316 -0.34 -9.16 -0.24
CA GLN A 316 0.76 -10.04 0.16
C GLN A 316 1.38 -9.61 1.51
N TRP A 317 1.50 -8.29 1.77
CA TRP A 317 1.94 -7.77 3.06
C TRP A 317 0.98 -8.17 4.18
N TRP A 318 -0.31 -7.91 3.99
CA TRP A 318 -1.35 -8.30 4.95
C TRP A 318 -1.34 -9.79 5.28
N ASN A 319 -1.21 -10.64 4.25
CA ASN A 319 -1.18 -12.08 4.41
C ASN A 319 0.09 -12.54 5.14
N ALA A 320 1.24 -11.97 4.82
CA ALA A 320 2.52 -12.31 5.47
C ALA A 320 2.51 -11.95 6.96
N LEU A 321 1.87 -10.84 7.33
CA LEU A 321 1.72 -10.42 8.72
C LEU A 321 0.76 -11.30 9.54
N ALA A 322 -0.04 -12.16 8.93
CA ALA A 322 -1.03 -12.97 9.65
C ALA A 322 -0.41 -13.88 10.72
N SER A 323 0.84 -14.32 10.52
CA SER A 323 1.55 -15.23 11.43
C SER A 323 2.30 -14.53 12.56
N THR A 324 2.43 -13.19 12.54
CA THR A 324 3.23 -12.45 13.52
C THR A 324 2.51 -12.23 14.85
N GLY A 325 1.17 -12.21 14.81
CA GLY A 325 0.33 -11.91 15.98
C GLY A 325 0.28 -10.44 16.37
N VAL A 326 0.82 -9.53 15.55
CA VAL A 326 0.70 -8.08 15.78
C VAL A 326 -0.72 -7.60 15.52
N ASP A 327 -1.12 -6.54 16.21
CA ASP A 327 -2.41 -5.88 15.95
C ASP A 327 -2.41 -5.29 14.55
N ARG A 328 -3.52 -5.52 13.81
CA ARG A 328 -3.65 -5.07 12.43
C ARG A 328 -5.00 -4.43 12.19
N LYS A 329 -5.01 -3.34 11.43
CA LYS A 329 -6.20 -2.68 10.90
C LYS A 329 -6.03 -2.45 9.40
N ILE A 330 -7.13 -2.46 8.63
CA ILE A 330 -7.10 -2.19 7.20
C ILE A 330 -8.26 -1.31 6.76
N TRP A 331 -7.97 -0.30 5.96
CA TRP A 331 -8.96 0.49 5.23
C TRP A 331 -8.77 0.27 3.73
N LEU A 332 -9.85 -0.07 3.03
CA LEU A 332 -9.87 -0.26 1.57
C LEU A 332 -10.91 0.65 0.94
N SER A 333 -10.47 1.58 0.11
CA SER A 333 -11.34 2.52 -0.62
C SER A 333 -11.55 2.11 -2.07
N GLN A 334 -12.49 2.76 -2.76
CA GLN A 334 -12.67 2.63 -4.23
C GLN A 334 -11.83 3.64 -5.02
N THR A 335 -10.92 4.37 -4.36
CA THR A 335 -10.03 5.34 -5.01
C THR A 335 -8.86 4.64 -5.72
N GLY A 336 -8.15 5.41 -6.54
CA GLY A 336 -6.79 5.09 -6.99
C GLY A 336 -5.75 5.39 -5.90
N HIS A 337 -4.62 6.01 -6.31
CA HIS A 337 -3.45 6.29 -5.46
C HIS A 337 -3.65 7.53 -4.57
N VAL A 338 -4.71 7.55 -3.74
CA VAL A 338 -5.17 8.73 -2.98
C VAL A 338 -4.94 8.56 -1.47
N ASP A 339 -4.51 9.65 -0.81
CA ASP A 339 -4.35 9.69 0.65
C ASP A 339 -5.73 9.71 1.35
N PRO A 340 -5.94 8.96 2.46
CA PRO A 340 -7.21 8.93 3.18
C PRO A 340 -7.63 10.29 3.76
N PHE A 341 -6.70 11.20 3.96
CA PHE A 341 -7.00 12.59 4.32
C PHE A 341 -7.81 13.30 3.21
N ASP A 342 -7.74 12.82 1.97
CA ASP A 342 -8.43 13.42 0.84
C ASP A 342 -9.76 12.73 0.48
N TYR A 343 -10.02 11.50 0.91
CA TYR A 343 -11.30 10.86 0.60
C TYR A 343 -12.18 10.55 1.85
N ARG A 344 -11.62 10.56 3.07
CA ARG A 344 -12.37 10.25 4.30
C ARG A 344 -11.84 11.05 5.51
N ARG A 345 -11.56 12.32 5.31
CA ARG A 345 -10.75 13.19 6.17
C ARG A 345 -11.10 13.12 7.67
N GLY A 346 -12.35 13.39 8.07
CA GLY A 346 -12.75 13.42 9.47
C GLY A 346 -12.53 12.09 10.19
N ALA A 347 -13.06 11.01 9.62
CA ALA A 347 -12.88 9.67 10.18
C ALA A 347 -11.42 9.23 10.18
N TRP A 348 -10.63 9.66 9.18
CA TRP A 348 -9.20 9.39 9.10
C TRP A 348 -8.44 10.02 10.27
N VAL A 349 -8.59 11.32 10.47
CA VAL A 349 -7.91 12.04 11.54
C VAL A 349 -8.29 11.46 12.91
N ASP A 350 -9.57 11.18 13.14
CA ASP A 350 -10.04 10.60 14.40
C ASP A 350 -9.49 9.19 14.65
N THR A 351 -9.47 8.34 13.61
CA THR A 351 -8.96 6.96 13.73
C THR A 351 -7.45 6.96 13.92
N LEU A 352 -6.71 7.78 13.15
CA LEU A 352 -5.26 7.89 13.25
C LEU A 352 -4.84 8.44 14.63
N HIS A 353 -5.58 9.41 15.17
CA HIS A 353 -5.34 9.95 16.51
C HIS A 353 -5.51 8.86 17.57
N GLN A 354 -6.63 8.11 17.57
CA GLN A 354 -6.84 7.00 18.49
C GLN A 354 -5.77 5.92 18.35
N TRP A 355 -5.34 5.64 17.10
CA TRP A 355 -4.31 4.65 16.82
C TRP A 355 -2.96 5.04 17.43
N PHE A 356 -2.50 6.26 17.20
CA PHE A 356 -1.24 6.73 17.77
C PHE A 356 -1.31 6.91 19.30
N ASP A 357 -2.41 7.42 19.84
CA ASP A 357 -2.59 7.50 21.28
C ASP A 357 -2.48 6.14 21.97
N HIS A 358 -3.05 5.11 21.37
CA HIS A 358 -2.96 3.75 21.91
C HIS A 358 -1.54 3.19 21.84
N TYR A 359 -0.94 3.16 20.63
CA TYR A 359 0.32 2.44 20.42
C TYR A 359 1.57 3.23 20.82
N LEU A 360 1.50 4.56 20.87
CA LEU A 360 2.65 5.41 21.21
C LEU A 360 2.60 5.98 22.63
N MET A 361 1.41 6.28 23.13
CA MET A 361 1.21 6.85 24.47
C MET A 361 0.63 5.83 25.47
N GLY A 362 0.12 4.69 25.03
CA GLY A 362 -0.50 3.69 25.88
C GLY A 362 -1.88 4.09 26.40
N VAL A 363 -2.59 4.97 25.67
CA VAL A 363 -3.96 5.35 26.03
C VAL A 363 -4.89 4.17 25.80
N ASP A 364 -5.65 3.80 26.83
CA ASP A 364 -6.68 2.78 26.72
C ASP A 364 -7.96 3.40 26.12
N ASN A 365 -8.05 3.43 24.81
CA ASN A 365 -9.18 3.98 24.05
C ASN A 365 -9.98 2.94 23.30
N GLY A 366 -9.59 1.67 23.37
CA GLY A 366 -10.31 0.54 22.79
C GLY A 366 -10.15 0.40 21.26
N ILE A 367 -9.27 1.16 20.59
CA ILE A 367 -9.07 1.08 19.12
C ILE A 367 -8.70 -0.33 18.65
N GLN A 368 -7.92 -1.06 19.45
CA GLN A 368 -7.52 -2.45 19.17
C GLN A 368 -8.68 -3.45 19.18
N ASN A 369 -9.82 -3.08 19.77
CA ASN A 369 -11.04 -3.89 19.84
C ASN A 369 -12.10 -3.49 18.80
N GLN A 370 -11.84 -2.43 18.02
CA GLN A 370 -12.73 -2.01 16.94
C GLN A 370 -12.63 -2.99 15.75
N PRO A 371 -13.60 -2.99 14.82
CA PRO A 371 -13.53 -3.79 13.61
C PRO A 371 -12.18 -3.64 12.89
N VAL A 372 -11.66 -4.77 12.42
CA VAL A 372 -10.34 -4.82 11.79
C VAL A 372 -10.34 -4.15 10.44
N ALA A 373 -11.42 -4.25 9.69
CA ALA A 373 -11.50 -3.73 8.34
C ALA A 373 -12.63 -2.70 8.19
N ASP A 374 -12.32 -1.64 7.44
CA ASP A 374 -13.25 -0.65 6.92
C ASP A 374 -13.17 -0.68 5.40
N ILE A 375 -14.29 -0.99 4.72
CA ILE A 375 -14.35 -1.20 3.27
C ILE A 375 -15.34 -0.22 2.66
N GLU A 376 -14.92 0.54 1.66
CA GLU A 376 -15.82 1.36 0.85
C GLU A 376 -16.54 0.51 -0.20
N ARG A 377 -17.85 0.30 -0.03
CA ARG A 377 -18.70 -0.53 -0.90
C ARG A 377 -19.28 0.24 -2.08
N ALA A 378 -19.52 1.51 -1.91
CA ALA A 378 -19.91 2.47 -2.93
C ALA A 378 -19.31 3.83 -2.53
N PRO A 379 -19.23 4.83 -3.40
CA PRO A 379 -18.67 6.13 -3.07
C PRO A 379 -19.22 6.69 -1.75
N ASP A 380 -18.34 6.92 -0.79
CA ASP A 380 -18.60 7.39 0.58
C ASP A 380 -19.49 6.45 1.44
N GLN A 381 -19.71 5.20 1.01
CA GLN A 381 -20.46 4.19 1.77
C GLN A 381 -19.53 3.12 2.33
N TRP A 382 -19.27 3.19 3.62
CA TRP A 382 -18.32 2.35 4.32
C TRP A 382 -19.01 1.27 5.15
N THR A 383 -18.43 0.06 5.11
CA THR A 383 -18.87 -1.09 5.90
C THR A 383 -17.70 -1.61 6.72
N THR A 384 -17.94 -1.91 7.99
CA THR A 384 -16.94 -2.50 8.88
C THR A 384 -17.04 -4.01 8.90
N GLU A 385 -15.88 -4.70 8.95
CA GLU A 385 -15.78 -6.14 9.05
C GLU A 385 -14.88 -6.55 10.22
N ALA A 386 -15.22 -7.66 10.88
CA ALA A 386 -14.44 -8.17 12.02
C ALA A 386 -13.05 -8.66 11.62
N SER A 387 -12.85 -9.00 10.35
CA SER A 387 -11.57 -9.42 9.76
C SER A 387 -11.53 -9.08 8.27
N TRP A 388 -10.33 -9.07 7.70
CA TRP A 388 -10.14 -9.13 6.25
C TRP A 388 -9.16 -10.26 5.93
N PRO A 389 -9.47 -11.15 4.97
CA PRO A 389 -10.74 -11.28 4.24
C PRO A 389 -11.95 -11.42 5.15
N ALA A 390 -13.13 -11.06 4.64
CA ALA A 390 -14.39 -11.05 5.37
C ALA A 390 -14.69 -12.42 6.02
N PRO A 391 -15.34 -12.47 7.20
CA PRO A 391 -15.69 -13.73 7.82
C PRO A 391 -16.53 -14.62 6.91
N GLY A 392 -16.20 -15.91 6.88
CA GLY A 392 -16.88 -16.88 6.01
C GLY A 392 -16.37 -16.95 4.58
N THR A 393 -15.28 -16.23 4.27
CA THR A 393 -14.60 -16.38 2.98
C THR A 393 -14.01 -17.76 2.81
N VAL A 394 -14.28 -18.39 1.67
CA VAL A 394 -13.80 -19.74 1.30
C VAL A 394 -13.15 -19.66 -0.08
N GLN A 395 -11.91 -20.14 -0.19
CA GLN A 395 -11.26 -20.34 -1.48
C GLN A 395 -12.01 -21.41 -2.28
N SER A 396 -12.72 -20.99 -3.30
CA SER A 396 -13.69 -21.78 -4.03
C SER A 396 -13.26 -22.04 -5.45
N ALA A 397 -13.24 -23.31 -5.86
CA ALA A 397 -13.02 -23.68 -7.25
C ALA A 397 -14.25 -23.31 -8.10
N VAL A 398 -14.01 -22.64 -9.22
CA VAL A 398 -15.02 -22.25 -10.21
C VAL A 398 -14.66 -22.85 -11.55
N HIS A 399 -15.61 -23.54 -12.17
CA HIS A 399 -15.36 -24.25 -13.43
C HIS A 399 -15.42 -23.31 -14.63
N LEU A 400 -14.50 -23.56 -15.59
CA LEU A 400 -14.35 -22.84 -16.85
C LEU A 400 -14.92 -23.66 -18.02
N ASN A 401 -15.86 -23.08 -18.73
CA ASN A 401 -16.42 -23.66 -19.95
C ASN A 401 -16.43 -22.58 -21.05
N PRO A 402 -16.36 -22.92 -22.35
CA PRO A 402 -16.39 -21.90 -23.40
C PRO A 402 -17.55 -20.93 -23.23
N GLY A 403 -17.25 -19.65 -22.93
CA GLY A 403 -18.23 -18.59 -22.71
C GLY A 403 -18.96 -18.62 -21.37
N ALA A 404 -18.67 -19.57 -20.45
CA ALA A 404 -19.40 -19.68 -19.19
C ALA A 404 -18.50 -19.94 -17.98
N LEU A 405 -18.86 -19.33 -16.84
CA LEU A 405 -18.35 -19.65 -15.50
C LEU A 405 -19.38 -20.51 -14.75
N GLY A 406 -18.89 -21.56 -14.06
CA GLY A 406 -19.72 -22.48 -13.28
C GLY A 406 -19.89 -23.83 -13.97
N GLY A 407 -20.87 -24.61 -13.50
CA GLY A 407 -21.05 -26.00 -13.93
C GLY A 407 -20.31 -27.00 -13.01
N SER A 408 -20.28 -28.27 -13.42
CA SER A 408 -19.73 -29.38 -12.61
C SER A 408 -18.29 -29.80 -12.99
N SER A 409 -17.76 -29.28 -14.11
CA SER A 409 -16.42 -29.59 -14.59
C SER A 409 -15.94 -28.57 -15.60
N ASN A 410 -14.65 -28.48 -15.81
CA ASN A 410 -14.04 -27.70 -16.88
C ASN A 410 -14.12 -28.47 -18.21
N THR A 411 -14.49 -27.78 -19.30
CA THR A 411 -14.62 -28.43 -20.63
C THR A 411 -14.06 -27.54 -21.74
N GLY A 412 -13.51 -28.18 -22.80
CA GLY A 412 -13.18 -27.53 -24.06
C GLY A 412 -11.87 -26.77 -24.09
N LYS A 413 -11.71 -26.01 -25.15
CA LYS A 413 -10.58 -25.09 -25.42
C LYS A 413 -11.12 -23.79 -25.99
N VAL A 414 -10.42 -22.70 -25.72
CA VAL A 414 -10.68 -21.39 -26.31
C VAL A 414 -9.41 -20.86 -26.94
N SER A 415 -9.53 -20.03 -27.98
CA SER A 415 -8.37 -19.39 -28.61
C SER A 415 -8.65 -17.93 -28.88
N PHE A 416 -7.64 -17.10 -28.75
CA PHE A 416 -7.66 -15.68 -29.09
C PHE A 416 -6.29 -15.26 -29.63
N THR A 417 -6.21 -14.09 -30.24
CA THR A 417 -4.96 -13.49 -30.72
C THR A 417 -4.69 -12.23 -29.96
N ASP A 418 -3.50 -12.07 -29.42
CA ASP A 418 -3.11 -10.89 -28.68
C ASP A 418 -3.28 -9.61 -29.50
N ASP A 419 -3.97 -8.62 -28.95
CA ASP A 419 -4.10 -7.28 -29.49
C ASP A 419 -3.64 -6.22 -28.47
N PRO A 420 -2.37 -5.78 -28.58
CA PRO A 420 -1.78 -4.85 -27.61
C PRO A 420 -2.32 -3.41 -27.71
N THR A 421 -3.40 -3.19 -28.44
CA THR A 421 -4.12 -1.90 -28.50
C THR A 421 -5.45 -1.95 -27.75
N LYS A 422 -5.74 -3.05 -27.06
CA LYS A 422 -6.95 -3.25 -26.26
C LYS A 422 -6.59 -3.34 -24.78
N ASP A 423 -7.41 -2.72 -23.98
CA ASP A 423 -7.29 -2.69 -22.51
C ASP A 423 -8.43 -3.46 -21.82
N GLU A 424 -8.32 -3.61 -20.51
CA GLU A 424 -9.30 -4.29 -19.67
C GLU A 424 -10.70 -3.66 -19.76
N ASN A 425 -10.82 -2.33 -19.89
CA ASN A 425 -12.11 -1.64 -19.99
C ASN A 425 -12.78 -1.94 -21.33
N THR A 426 -12.01 -1.94 -22.42
CA THR A 426 -12.51 -2.34 -23.74
C THR A 426 -12.99 -3.79 -23.71
N TRP A 427 -12.24 -4.71 -23.09
CA TRP A 427 -12.65 -6.11 -22.99
C TRP A 427 -13.92 -6.27 -22.14
N ALA A 428 -14.07 -5.51 -21.06
CA ALA A 428 -15.25 -5.55 -20.21
C ALA A 428 -16.50 -5.03 -20.96
N ALA A 429 -16.39 -3.88 -21.62
CA ALA A 429 -17.48 -3.30 -22.42
C ALA A 429 -17.92 -4.21 -23.59
N GLU A 430 -16.99 -4.98 -24.13
CA GLU A 430 -17.23 -5.91 -25.24
C GLU A 430 -17.39 -7.38 -24.77
N VAL A 431 -17.68 -7.63 -23.47
CA VAL A 431 -17.68 -8.99 -22.88
C VAL A 431 -18.61 -9.98 -23.58
N ASP A 432 -19.79 -9.53 -24.00
CA ASP A 432 -20.79 -10.34 -24.71
C ASP A 432 -20.56 -10.41 -26.22
N GLN A 433 -19.55 -9.70 -26.75
CA GLN A 433 -19.21 -9.72 -28.17
C GLN A 433 -18.23 -10.85 -28.45
N SER A 434 -18.48 -11.58 -29.55
CA SER A 434 -17.54 -12.59 -30.06
C SER A 434 -16.41 -11.87 -30.79
N THR A 435 -15.35 -11.56 -30.06
CA THR A 435 -14.13 -10.94 -30.59
C THR A 435 -13.01 -11.95 -30.63
N SER A 436 -11.93 -11.62 -31.36
CA SER A 436 -10.82 -12.55 -31.57
C SER A 436 -9.65 -12.34 -30.62
N GLU A 437 -9.68 -11.29 -29.76
CA GLU A 437 -8.56 -10.87 -28.93
C GLU A 437 -8.67 -11.27 -27.46
N LYS A 438 -9.80 -11.86 -27.05
CA LYS A 438 -10.02 -12.32 -25.66
C LYS A 438 -10.83 -13.61 -25.59
N ALA A 439 -10.80 -14.24 -24.44
CA ALA A 439 -11.75 -15.27 -24.02
C ALA A 439 -12.51 -14.77 -22.78
N ALA A 440 -13.82 -14.61 -22.90
CA ALA A 440 -14.69 -14.21 -21.81
C ALA A 440 -15.51 -15.39 -21.28
N PHE A 441 -15.65 -15.47 -19.96
CA PHE A 441 -16.42 -16.48 -19.24
C PHE A 441 -17.36 -15.77 -18.28
N THR A 442 -18.66 -16.00 -18.38
CA THR A 442 -19.66 -15.30 -17.60
C THR A 442 -20.58 -16.25 -16.83
N THR A 443 -21.03 -15.85 -15.65
CA THR A 443 -22.12 -16.53 -14.95
C THR A 443 -23.47 -16.21 -15.59
N ALA A 444 -24.51 -16.98 -15.27
CA ALA A 444 -25.88 -16.48 -15.36
C ALA A 444 -26.05 -15.27 -14.39
N PRO A 445 -27.12 -14.45 -14.57
CA PRO A 445 -27.42 -13.41 -13.58
C PRO A 445 -27.50 -13.99 -12.17
N LEU A 446 -26.85 -13.32 -11.22
CA LEU A 446 -26.84 -13.74 -9.82
C LEU A 446 -28.24 -13.66 -9.22
N THR A 447 -28.59 -14.64 -8.41
CA THR A 447 -29.91 -14.69 -7.72
C THR A 447 -29.89 -14.02 -6.34
N GLN A 448 -28.70 -13.72 -5.84
CA GLN A 448 -28.40 -13.03 -4.58
C GLN A 448 -27.07 -12.30 -4.72
N ASP A 449 -26.79 -11.38 -3.80
CA ASP A 449 -25.51 -10.69 -3.76
C ASP A 449 -24.37 -11.70 -3.57
N LEU A 450 -23.26 -11.48 -4.26
CA LEU A 450 -22.05 -12.31 -4.20
C LEU A 450 -20.87 -11.45 -3.73
N GLN A 451 -20.37 -11.73 -2.54
CA GLN A 451 -19.17 -11.04 -2.03
C GLN A 451 -17.91 -11.86 -2.33
N LEU A 452 -16.93 -11.19 -2.94
CA LEU A 452 -15.54 -11.64 -3.04
C LEU A 452 -14.72 -10.83 -2.05
N SER A 453 -13.91 -11.50 -1.21
CA SER A 453 -13.06 -10.84 -0.22
C SER A 453 -11.71 -11.53 -0.14
N GLY A 454 -10.64 -10.86 -0.54
CA GLY A 454 -9.27 -11.40 -0.59
C GLY A 454 -8.73 -11.64 -1.98
N SER A 455 -7.72 -12.51 -2.11
CA SER A 455 -7.03 -12.79 -3.36
C SER A 455 -7.52 -14.08 -4.02
N GLY A 456 -7.81 -14.02 -5.31
CA GLY A 456 -8.06 -15.18 -6.17
C GLY A 456 -6.83 -15.60 -6.97
N SER A 457 -6.98 -16.66 -7.77
CA SER A 457 -5.97 -17.08 -8.75
C SER A 457 -6.60 -17.80 -9.93
N VAL A 458 -5.96 -17.68 -11.07
CA VAL A 458 -6.32 -18.46 -12.26
C VAL A 458 -5.09 -19.22 -12.77
N THR A 459 -5.18 -20.55 -12.81
CA THR A 459 -4.17 -21.42 -13.41
C THR A 459 -4.60 -21.75 -14.82
N LEU A 460 -3.79 -21.40 -15.81
CA LEU A 460 -4.08 -21.60 -17.22
C LEU A 460 -3.05 -22.52 -17.86
N THR A 461 -3.52 -23.53 -18.62
CA THR A 461 -2.67 -24.29 -19.54
C THR A 461 -2.82 -23.73 -20.93
N VAL A 462 -1.78 -23.04 -21.41
CA VAL A 462 -1.79 -22.23 -22.63
C VAL A 462 -0.71 -22.66 -23.60
N SER A 463 -1.04 -22.70 -24.89
CA SER A 463 -0.05 -22.78 -25.96
C SER A 463 -0.04 -21.49 -26.78
N SER A 464 1.15 -20.99 -27.09
CA SER A 464 1.39 -19.81 -27.92
C SER A 464 1.83 -20.20 -29.32
N SER A 465 1.41 -19.45 -30.34
CA SER A 465 1.91 -19.64 -31.72
C SER A 465 3.31 -19.06 -31.91
N THR A 466 3.84 -18.33 -30.96
CA THR A 466 5.15 -17.68 -30.99
C THR A 466 6.00 -18.07 -29.76
N SER A 467 7.24 -17.62 -29.73
CA SER A 467 8.19 -17.97 -28.68
C SER A 467 8.11 -17.10 -27.42
N SER A 468 7.19 -16.13 -27.35
CA SER A 468 6.87 -15.32 -26.17
C SER A 468 5.39 -14.97 -26.14
N ALA A 469 4.80 -14.80 -24.96
CA ALA A 469 3.40 -14.42 -24.81
C ALA A 469 3.16 -13.86 -23.41
N HIS A 470 2.37 -12.80 -23.30
CA HIS A 470 1.80 -12.34 -22.05
C HIS A 470 0.38 -12.86 -21.86
N LEU A 471 -0.05 -12.88 -20.61
CA LEU A 471 -1.38 -13.27 -20.18
C LEU A 471 -1.93 -12.21 -19.24
N SER A 472 -3.17 -11.80 -19.47
CA SER A 472 -3.97 -10.98 -18.58
C SER A 472 -5.21 -11.74 -18.16
N ALA A 473 -5.61 -11.60 -16.91
CA ALA A 473 -6.85 -12.12 -16.37
C ALA A 473 -7.51 -11.05 -15.50
N VAL A 474 -8.76 -10.69 -15.82
CA VAL A 474 -9.50 -9.66 -15.07
C VAL A 474 -10.86 -10.20 -14.65
N LEU A 475 -11.28 -9.84 -13.42
CA LEU A 475 -12.62 -10.09 -12.91
C LEU A 475 -13.47 -8.85 -13.06
N VAL A 476 -14.67 -9.04 -13.58
CA VAL A 476 -15.60 -7.95 -13.91
C VAL A 476 -16.96 -8.21 -13.29
N ASP A 477 -17.52 -7.20 -12.64
CA ASP A 477 -18.93 -7.11 -12.28
C ASP A 477 -19.69 -6.48 -13.47
N LEU A 478 -20.59 -7.23 -14.06
CA LEU A 478 -21.39 -6.83 -15.21
C LEU A 478 -22.78 -6.41 -14.76
N GLY A 479 -22.95 -5.14 -14.56
CA GLY A 479 -24.22 -4.50 -14.19
C GLY A 479 -24.04 -3.01 -13.90
N PRO A 480 -25.12 -2.22 -13.89
CA PRO A 480 -25.05 -0.78 -13.71
C PRO A 480 -24.61 -0.43 -12.27
N ALA A 481 -23.59 0.40 -12.14
CA ALA A 481 -23.09 0.86 -10.85
C ALA A 481 -22.69 2.34 -10.92
N THR A 482 -22.70 3.00 -9.76
CA THR A 482 -22.00 4.28 -9.56
C THR A 482 -20.72 3.97 -8.78
N ILE A 483 -19.57 4.29 -9.35
CA ILE A 483 -18.27 4.04 -8.76
C ILE A 483 -17.49 5.36 -8.62
N ARG A 484 -16.41 5.36 -7.84
CA ARG A 484 -15.45 6.46 -7.93
C ARG A 484 -14.79 6.46 -9.30
N ASN A 485 -14.61 7.65 -9.87
CA ASN A 485 -13.93 7.85 -11.16
C ASN A 485 -12.40 7.73 -10.97
N TYR A 486 -11.92 6.53 -10.66
CA TYR A 486 -10.50 6.27 -10.36
C TYR A 486 -9.56 6.49 -11.56
N GLN A 487 -10.10 6.58 -12.76
CA GLN A 487 -9.36 6.90 -13.99
C GLN A 487 -9.38 8.41 -14.31
N GLY A 488 -10.08 9.22 -13.54
CA GLY A 488 -10.05 10.68 -13.62
C GLY A 488 -8.77 11.25 -13.02
N ASP A 489 -8.47 12.53 -13.33
CA ASP A 489 -7.24 13.21 -12.89
C ASP A 489 -7.04 13.22 -11.36
N GLY A 490 -8.13 13.15 -10.57
CA GLY A 490 -8.09 13.05 -9.10
C GLY A 490 -8.24 11.63 -8.56
N GLU A 491 -8.20 10.61 -9.41
CA GLU A 491 -8.25 9.20 -9.02
C GLU A 491 -9.41 8.86 -8.06
N GLY A 492 -10.58 9.47 -8.29
CA GLY A 492 -11.80 9.25 -7.52
C GLY A 492 -12.13 10.35 -6.51
N ILE A 493 -11.38 11.47 -6.52
CA ILE A 493 -11.69 12.69 -5.77
C ILE A 493 -11.69 13.92 -6.68
N THR A 494 -12.45 14.94 -6.28
CA THR A 494 -12.39 16.29 -6.84
C THR A 494 -11.96 17.27 -5.76
N THR A 495 -10.93 18.07 -6.02
CA THR A 495 -10.48 19.13 -5.13
C THR A 495 -11.40 20.35 -5.22
N LEU A 496 -11.85 20.83 -4.08
CA LEU A 496 -12.74 21.99 -3.96
C LEU A 496 -11.93 23.28 -3.71
N THR A 497 -12.61 24.42 -3.74
CA THR A 497 -11.99 25.72 -3.43
C THR A 497 -12.12 26.13 -1.96
N THR A 498 -12.95 25.43 -1.20
CA THR A 498 -13.09 25.62 0.26
C THR A 498 -11.96 24.93 1.01
N ARG A 499 -11.72 25.38 2.24
CA ARG A 499 -10.68 24.81 3.12
C ARG A 499 -11.24 24.47 4.48
N SER A 500 -10.73 23.38 5.06
CA SER A 500 -10.95 23.02 6.47
C SER A 500 -9.61 22.94 7.21
N CYS A 501 -9.62 23.29 8.50
CA CYS A 501 -8.39 23.39 9.29
C CYS A 501 -8.31 22.22 10.28
N TRP A 502 -7.10 21.62 10.39
CA TRP A 502 -6.83 20.40 11.15
C TRP A 502 -5.59 20.60 12.02
N GLY A 503 -5.78 21.27 13.15
CA GLY A 503 -4.73 21.63 14.09
C GLY A 503 -4.49 23.15 14.18
N ASP A 504 -3.34 23.52 14.73
CA ASP A 504 -2.93 24.90 14.95
C ASP A 504 -2.05 25.40 13.80
N SER A 505 -2.27 26.64 13.39
CA SER A 505 -1.47 27.30 12.34
C SER A 505 -0.46 28.27 12.92
N THR A 506 0.62 28.53 12.17
CA THR A 506 1.53 29.67 12.37
C THR A 506 1.51 30.57 11.14
N ALA A 507 2.26 31.67 11.17
CA ALA A 507 2.37 32.55 10.00
C ALA A 507 3.07 31.89 8.79
N GLY A 508 3.92 30.89 9.04
CA GLY A 508 4.67 30.19 8.00
C GLY A 508 4.13 28.79 7.70
N ASP A 509 3.12 28.32 8.41
CA ASP A 509 2.58 26.98 8.29
C ASP A 509 1.08 26.96 8.56
N SER A 510 0.30 26.61 7.57
CA SER A 510 -1.15 26.59 7.62
C SER A 510 -1.68 25.19 7.83
N ALA A 511 -2.47 24.99 8.89
CA ALA A 511 -3.23 23.77 9.13
C ALA A 511 -4.50 23.64 8.26
N CYS A 512 -4.74 24.55 7.30
CA CYS A 512 -5.97 24.58 6.50
C CYS A 512 -5.70 24.08 5.09
N TYR A 513 -6.34 22.97 4.75
CA TYR A 513 -6.17 22.23 3.50
C TYR A 513 -7.43 22.34 2.63
N LEU A 514 -7.27 22.27 1.30
CA LEU A 514 -8.38 22.23 0.36
C LEU A 514 -9.30 21.05 0.66
N ASP A 515 -10.59 21.29 0.73
CA ASP A 515 -11.58 20.25 0.87
C ASP A 515 -11.69 19.44 -0.43
N THR A 516 -12.20 18.24 -0.33
CA THR A 516 -12.40 17.33 -1.45
C THR A 516 -13.81 16.76 -1.41
N ALA A 517 -14.26 16.25 -2.54
CA ALA A 517 -15.50 15.49 -2.69
C ALA A 517 -15.23 14.24 -3.54
N ALA A 518 -16.11 13.25 -3.43
CA ALA A 518 -16.05 12.10 -4.31
C ALA A 518 -16.27 12.53 -5.78
N ASP A 519 -15.32 12.16 -6.65
CA ASP A 519 -15.53 12.17 -8.10
C ASP A 519 -16.12 10.82 -8.50
N THR A 520 -17.31 10.81 -9.12
CA THR A 520 -18.04 9.59 -9.42
C THR A 520 -18.48 9.50 -10.86
N THR A 521 -18.54 8.27 -11.37
CA THR A 521 -19.07 7.98 -12.72
C THR A 521 -20.03 6.81 -12.68
N GLN A 522 -20.92 6.76 -13.68
CA GLN A 522 -21.81 5.62 -13.89
C GLN A 522 -21.22 4.69 -14.93
N VAL A 523 -21.21 3.40 -14.63
CA VAL A 523 -20.70 2.35 -15.49
C VAL A 523 -21.68 1.20 -15.62
N ASN A 524 -21.53 0.34 -16.62
CA ASN A 524 -22.28 -0.92 -16.76
C ASN A 524 -21.40 -2.14 -16.46
N GLU A 525 -20.12 -1.93 -16.31
CA GLU A 525 -19.10 -2.94 -15.99
C GLU A 525 -18.05 -2.33 -15.04
N THR A 526 -17.66 -3.10 -14.03
CA THR A 526 -16.62 -2.71 -13.08
C THR A 526 -15.54 -3.77 -13.05
N VAL A 527 -14.34 -3.44 -13.51
CA VAL A 527 -13.15 -4.29 -13.29
C VAL A 527 -12.71 -4.11 -11.83
N PHE A 528 -12.68 -5.19 -11.05
CA PHE A 528 -12.39 -5.11 -9.62
C PHE A 528 -11.22 -5.99 -9.15
N SER A 529 -10.67 -6.84 -10.04
CA SER A 529 -9.46 -7.61 -9.75
C SER A 529 -8.72 -7.96 -11.03
N ARG A 530 -7.39 -7.96 -10.97
CA ARG A 530 -6.49 -8.08 -12.14
C ARG A 530 -5.31 -8.99 -11.84
N GLY A 531 -4.78 -9.64 -12.86
CA GLY A 531 -3.52 -10.36 -12.78
C GLY A 531 -2.86 -10.46 -14.16
N TRP A 532 -1.56 -10.27 -14.19
CA TRP A 532 -0.77 -10.33 -15.43
C TRP A 532 0.42 -11.28 -15.26
N ALA A 533 0.90 -11.87 -16.35
CA ALA A 533 2.07 -12.73 -16.33
C ALA A 533 2.75 -12.80 -17.70
N ASP A 534 4.06 -12.98 -17.72
CA ASP A 534 4.79 -13.49 -18.89
C ASP A 534 4.79 -15.02 -18.86
N LEU A 535 4.22 -15.64 -19.87
CA LEU A 535 4.18 -17.12 -19.99
C LEU A 535 5.58 -17.74 -20.04
N GLY A 536 6.61 -16.97 -20.41
CA GLY A 536 8.00 -17.40 -20.35
C GLY A 536 8.49 -17.72 -18.95
N HIS A 537 7.82 -17.19 -17.91
CA HIS A 537 8.13 -17.44 -16.49
C HIS A 537 7.30 -18.57 -15.86
N TYR A 538 6.71 -19.44 -16.67
CA TYR A 538 5.86 -20.55 -16.19
C TYR A 538 6.54 -21.49 -15.17
N ALA A 539 7.87 -21.59 -15.22
CA ALA A 539 8.65 -22.49 -14.35
C ALA A 539 9.21 -21.80 -13.09
N GLY A 540 9.24 -20.47 -13.06
CA GLY A 540 9.79 -19.66 -11.97
C GLY A 540 10.15 -18.27 -12.43
N LEU A 541 10.45 -17.37 -11.50
CA LEU A 541 10.75 -15.97 -11.80
C LEU A 541 12.24 -15.70 -12.05
N ASP A 542 13.12 -16.66 -11.77
CA ASP A 542 14.58 -16.51 -11.81
C ASP A 542 15.15 -16.52 -13.24
N HIS A 543 14.38 -16.99 -14.21
CA HIS A 543 14.78 -16.98 -15.62
C HIS A 543 13.59 -17.12 -16.59
N THR A 544 13.62 -16.36 -17.66
CA THR A 544 12.68 -16.43 -18.76
C THR A 544 13.02 -17.61 -19.69
N VAL A 545 12.03 -18.45 -19.95
CA VAL A 545 12.13 -19.56 -20.92
C VAL A 545 11.53 -19.16 -22.25
N ARG A 546 12.30 -19.32 -23.34
CA ARG A 546 11.76 -19.14 -24.68
C ARG A 546 10.78 -20.26 -25.00
N LEU A 547 9.51 -19.93 -25.25
CA LEU A 547 8.45 -20.90 -25.53
C LEU A 547 8.71 -21.64 -26.86
N THR A 548 8.40 -22.95 -26.89
CA THR A 548 8.27 -23.70 -28.14
C THR A 548 6.86 -23.48 -28.69
N PRO A 549 6.71 -22.95 -29.92
CA PRO A 549 5.39 -22.67 -30.48
C PRO A 549 4.46 -23.89 -30.46
N ASN A 550 3.20 -23.65 -30.09
CA ASN A 550 2.13 -24.66 -29.99
C ASN A 550 2.35 -25.75 -28.91
N THR A 551 3.36 -25.61 -28.08
CA THR A 551 3.55 -26.45 -26.88
C THR A 551 2.76 -25.86 -25.71
N PRO A 552 1.97 -26.67 -24.96
CA PRO A 552 1.23 -26.16 -23.82
C PRO A 552 2.14 -26.00 -22.59
N TYR A 553 2.01 -24.85 -21.91
CA TYR A 553 2.64 -24.51 -20.65
C TYR A 553 1.57 -24.16 -19.62
N THR A 554 1.81 -24.46 -18.36
CA THR A 554 0.87 -24.14 -17.28
C THR A 554 1.44 -23.03 -16.41
N MET A 555 0.66 -21.97 -16.20
CA MET A 555 1.01 -20.84 -15.37
C MET A 555 -0.16 -20.43 -14.49
N THR A 556 0.14 -20.02 -13.26
CA THR A 556 -0.85 -19.47 -12.34
C THR A 556 -0.67 -17.96 -12.24
N LEU A 557 -1.71 -17.23 -12.61
CA LEU A 557 -1.79 -15.80 -12.39
C LEU A 557 -2.41 -15.56 -11.01
N GLN A 558 -1.72 -14.80 -10.16
CA GLN A 558 -2.31 -14.26 -8.94
C GLN A 558 -3.22 -13.09 -9.33
N LEU A 559 -4.45 -13.13 -8.87
CA LEU A 559 -5.39 -12.03 -9.03
C LEU A 559 -5.20 -11.06 -7.87
N ALA A 560 -5.19 -9.77 -8.17
CA ALA A 560 -5.09 -8.72 -7.17
C ALA A 560 -6.19 -8.89 -6.09
N PRO A 561 -5.84 -8.72 -4.81
CA PRO A 561 -6.83 -8.81 -3.75
C PRO A 561 -7.87 -7.69 -3.89
N SER A 562 -9.11 -8.00 -3.55
CA SER A 562 -10.20 -7.04 -3.57
C SER A 562 -11.23 -7.37 -2.50
N ASP A 563 -12.14 -6.45 -2.26
CA ASP A 563 -13.34 -6.70 -1.47
C ASP A 563 -14.53 -6.06 -2.19
N HIS A 564 -15.22 -6.88 -2.96
CA HIS A 564 -16.27 -6.43 -3.88
C HIS A 564 -17.55 -7.24 -3.70
N VAL A 565 -18.70 -6.55 -3.69
CA VAL A 565 -20.03 -7.16 -3.66
C VAL A 565 -20.67 -6.98 -5.03
N ILE A 566 -20.91 -8.09 -5.71
CA ILE A 566 -21.65 -8.12 -6.97
C ILE A 566 -23.13 -8.27 -6.65
N PRO A 567 -24.00 -7.28 -6.98
CA PRO A 567 -25.42 -7.34 -6.63
C PRO A 567 -26.19 -8.46 -7.36
N ALA A 568 -27.29 -8.90 -6.74
CA ALA A 568 -28.27 -9.75 -7.40
C ALA A 568 -28.73 -9.14 -8.73
N GLY A 569 -28.84 -9.95 -9.78
CA GLY A 569 -29.16 -9.52 -11.14
C GLY A 569 -27.95 -9.18 -11.99
N HIS A 570 -26.79 -8.83 -11.42
CA HIS A 570 -25.53 -8.69 -12.13
C HIS A 570 -24.93 -10.05 -12.50
N ARG A 571 -23.85 -10.05 -13.28
CA ARG A 571 -23.09 -11.26 -13.65
C ARG A 571 -21.63 -11.08 -13.27
N LEU A 572 -21.01 -12.14 -12.78
CA LEU A 572 -19.54 -12.22 -12.67
C LEU A 572 -18.95 -12.64 -14.01
N ALA A 573 -17.90 -11.97 -14.45
CA ALA A 573 -17.10 -12.40 -15.59
C ALA A 573 -15.63 -12.59 -15.20
N LEU A 574 -14.97 -13.58 -15.84
CA LEU A 574 -13.53 -13.69 -16.01
C LEU A 574 -13.22 -13.42 -17.48
N ILE A 575 -12.31 -12.50 -17.74
CA ILE A 575 -11.76 -12.28 -19.08
C ILE A 575 -10.29 -12.67 -19.06
N VAL A 576 -9.89 -13.47 -20.05
CA VAL A 576 -8.49 -13.85 -20.30
C VAL A 576 -8.07 -13.31 -21.66
N ALA A 577 -7.00 -12.53 -21.68
CA ALA A 577 -6.46 -11.91 -22.88
C ALA A 577 -4.92 -11.98 -22.90
N GLY A 578 -4.30 -11.35 -23.88
CA GLY A 578 -2.85 -11.19 -23.95
C GLY A 578 -2.37 -9.93 -23.25
N THR A 579 -1.88 -8.96 -24.01
CA THR A 579 -1.40 -7.66 -23.51
C THR A 579 -2.57 -6.78 -23.11
N ASP A 580 -2.46 -6.16 -21.94
CA ASP A 580 -3.40 -5.16 -21.42
C ASP A 580 -2.81 -3.77 -21.69
N ASP A 581 -3.37 -3.05 -22.68
CA ASP A 581 -2.81 -1.78 -23.15
C ASP A 581 -2.75 -0.76 -22.00
N GLY A 582 -1.62 -0.10 -21.87
CA GLY A 582 -1.38 0.88 -20.81
C GLY A 582 -1.03 0.30 -19.44
N LEU A 583 -1.23 -1.00 -19.19
CA LEU A 583 -0.94 -1.64 -17.91
C LEU A 583 0.27 -2.59 -17.95
N ILE A 584 0.49 -3.30 -19.06
CA ILE A 584 1.70 -4.08 -19.26
C ILE A 584 2.32 -3.79 -20.63
N ASN A 585 3.65 -3.80 -20.69
CA ASN A 585 4.34 -3.63 -21.96
C ASN A 585 4.13 -4.86 -22.86
N PRO A 586 3.85 -4.69 -24.16
CA PRO A 586 3.60 -5.80 -25.05
C PRO A 586 4.85 -6.65 -25.31
N PRO A 587 4.69 -7.97 -25.55
CA PRO A 587 5.77 -8.79 -26.09
C PRO A 587 6.12 -8.35 -27.52
N SER A 588 7.31 -8.74 -27.99
CA SER A 588 7.77 -8.41 -29.36
C SER A 588 6.94 -9.03 -30.50
N THR A 589 5.99 -9.91 -30.18
CA THR A 589 5.19 -10.68 -31.14
C THR A 589 3.71 -10.60 -30.76
N ARG A 590 2.83 -10.86 -31.74
CA ARG A 590 1.37 -10.98 -31.53
C ARG A 590 0.97 -12.46 -31.58
N PRO A 591 1.02 -13.19 -30.47
CA PRO A 591 0.72 -14.60 -30.43
C PRO A 591 -0.78 -14.88 -30.60
N LYS A 592 -1.10 -15.98 -31.32
CA LYS A 592 -2.36 -16.67 -31.12
C LYS A 592 -2.18 -17.58 -29.90
N LEU A 593 -3.06 -17.42 -28.91
CA LEU A 593 -3.08 -18.20 -27.69
C LEU A 593 -4.21 -19.21 -27.71
N THR A 594 -3.96 -20.42 -27.23
CA THR A 594 -4.99 -21.44 -27.04
C THR A 594 -4.94 -21.96 -25.62
N VAL A 595 -6.03 -21.77 -24.90
CA VAL A 595 -6.21 -22.19 -23.49
C VAL A 595 -6.94 -23.53 -23.47
N ASP A 596 -6.36 -24.52 -22.81
CA ASP A 596 -6.99 -25.81 -22.55
C ASP A 596 -7.74 -25.73 -21.20
N LEU A 597 -9.03 -25.50 -21.25
CA LEU A 597 -9.86 -25.32 -20.07
C LEU A 597 -9.90 -26.57 -19.18
N THR A 598 -9.79 -27.77 -19.80
CA THR A 598 -9.82 -29.05 -19.05
C THR A 598 -8.61 -29.20 -18.11
N ARG A 599 -7.57 -28.41 -18.33
CA ARG A 599 -6.31 -28.38 -17.57
C ARG A 599 -6.07 -27.03 -16.88
N SER A 600 -7.09 -26.19 -16.85
CA SER A 600 -7.07 -24.86 -16.21
C SER A 600 -7.93 -24.87 -14.96
N ALA A 601 -7.72 -23.92 -14.04
CA ALA A 601 -8.48 -23.80 -12.81
C ALA A 601 -8.65 -22.32 -12.45
N LEU A 602 -9.83 -21.96 -11.94
CA LEU A 602 -10.10 -20.67 -11.33
C LEU A 602 -10.43 -20.90 -9.85
N THR A 603 -9.79 -20.16 -8.97
CA THR A 603 -10.07 -20.16 -7.54
C THR A 603 -10.42 -18.74 -7.10
N LEU A 604 -11.57 -18.58 -6.46
CA LEU A 604 -12.07 -17.28 -6.00
C LEU A 604 -12.35 -17.27 -4.49
N PRO A 605 -12.06 -16.16 -3.79
CA PRO A 605 -12.31 -15.99 -2.36
C PRO A 605 -13.78 -15.59 -2.13
N LEU A 606 -14.71 -16.54 -2.15
CA LEU A 606 -16.15 -16.29 -2.04
C LEU A 606 -16.62 -16.36 -0.59
N VAL A 607 -17.32 -15.34 -0.13
CA VAL A 607 -18.02 -15.39 1.17
C VAL A 607 -19.21 -16.33 1.04
N GLY A 608 -19.26 -17.36 1.90
CA GLY A 608 -20.24 -18.45 1.83
C GLY A 608 -19.91 -19.56 0.82
N GLY A 609 -18.79 -19.42 0.09
CA GLY A 609 -18.27 -20.46 -0.81
C GLY A 609 -18.98 -20.57 -2.16
N ALA A 610 -18.59 -21.58 -2.96
CA ALA A 610 -19.06 -21.77 -4.35
C ALA A 610 -20.57 -21.98 -4.50
N GLY A 611 -21.25 -22.39 -3.42
CA GLY A 611 -22.74 -22.53 -3.42
C GLY A 611 -23.50 -21.21 -3.64
N GLN A 612 -22.83 -20.07 -3.55
CA GLN A 612 -23.40 -18.76 -3.83
C GLN A 612 -23.49 -18.46 -5.34
N LEU A 613 -22.74 -19.18 -6.16
CA LEU A 613 -22.78 -19.02 -7.61
C LEU A 613 -24.02 -19.72 -8.19
N PRO A 614 -24.66 -19.13 -9.23
CA PRO A 614 -25.77 -19.79 -9.90
C PRO A 614 -25.29 -21.09 -10.56
N ALA A 615 -26.13 -22.13 -10.55
CA ALA A 615 -25.85 -23.37 -11.28
C ALA A 615 -25.71 -23.02 -12.77
N GLY A 616 -24.49 -23.18 -13.31
CA GLY A 616 -24.16 -22.70 -14.66
C GLY A 616 -24.97 -23.39 -15.73
N THR A 617 -25.74 -22.64 -16.48
CA THR A 617 -26.23 -23.03 -17.80
C THR A 617 -25.46 -22.21 -18.82
N PRO A 618 -24.75 -22.81 -19.79
CA PRO A 618 -24.07 -22.07 -20.85
C PRO A 618 -25.11 -21.24 -21.62
N THR A 619 -25.02 -19.91 -21.57
CA THR A 619 -25.78 -19.06 -22.47
C THR A 619 -25.00 -18.99 -23.77
N HIS A 620 -25.43 -19.79 -24.78
CA HIS A 620 -24.99 -19.55 -26.13
C HIS A 620 -25.37 -18.13 -26.56
N PRO A 621 -24.49 -17.36 -27.21
CA PRO A 621 -24.88 -16.08 -27.79
C PRO A 621 -26.05 -16.32 -28.74
N ARG A 622 -27.19 -15.70 -28.47
CA ARG A 622 -28.32 -15.68 -29.41
C ARG A 622 -27.85 -14.93 -30.65
N SER A 623 -27.78 -15.63 -31.78
CA SER A 623 -27.76 -15.02 -33.11
C SER A 623 -28.99 -14.10 -33.18
N THR A 624 -28.81 -12.80 -33.13
CA THR A 624 -29.87 -11.82 -33.38
C THR A 624 -30.13 -11.78 -34.88
N ALA A 625 -31.09 -12.60 -35.31
CA ALA A 625 -31.83 -12.30 -36.54
C ALA A 625 -32.64 -11.01 -36.29
N ALA A 626 -32.40 -10.00 -37.11
CA ALA A 626 -33.02 -8.69 -37.04
C ALA A 626 -34.57 -8.78 -37.00
N ALA A 627 -35.17 -8.28 -35.93
CA ALA A 627 -36.57 -7.93 -35.90
C ALA A 627 -36.68 -6.41 -36.04
N SER A 628 -37.15 -5.97 -37.21
CA SER A 628 -37.54 -4.58 -37.48
C SER A 628 -38.81 -4.21 -36.69
N GLY A 629 -38.69 -3.34 -35.69
CA GLY A 629 -39.76 -2.71 -34.97
C GLY A 629 -39.51 -1.20 -34.80
N PRO A 630 -40.52 -0.35 -34.60
CA PRO A 630 -40.48 1.07 -34.92
C PRO A 630 -39.63 1.91 -33.96
N THR A 631 -38.95 2.87 -34.53
CA THR A 631 -38.07 3.88 -33.90
C THR A 631 -38.80 4.71 -32.82
N ALA A 632 -38.29 4.67 -31.59
CA ALA A 632 -38.51 5.69 -30.56
C ALA A 632 -37.35 6.72 -30.61
N PRO A 633 -37.55 7.99 -30.19
CA PRO A 633 -36.59 9.05 -30.38
C PRO A 633 -35.35 8.84 -29.53
N ALA A 634 -34.18 9.16 -30.11
CA ALA A 634 -32.87 9.02 -29.55
C ALA A 634 -32.71 9.80 -28.25
N ALA A 635 -32.42 9.08 -27.16
CA ALA A 635 -31.73 9.63 -26.01
C ALA A 635 -30.28 9.88 -26.41
N SER A 636 -29.73 11.02 -26.00
CA SER A 636 -28.36 11.40 -26.23
C SER A 636 -27.41 10.32 -25.67
N ALA A 637 -26.54 9.81 -26.54
CA ALA A 637 -25.51 8.84 -26.17
C ALA A 637 -24.59 9.44 -25.08
N PRO A 638 -24.18 8.65 -24.08
CA PRO A 638 -23.10 9.06 -23.19
C PRO A 638 -21.84 9.27 -24.02
N VAL A 639 -21.16 10.36 -23.75
CA VAL A 639 -19.86 10.69 -24.35
C VAL A 639 -18.90 9.58 -23.89
N ALA A 640 -18.42 8.77 -24.82
CA ALA A 640 -17.31 7.87 -24.57
C ALA A 640 -16.11 8.73 -24.18
N VAL A 641 -15.71 8.69 -22.91
CA VAL A 641 -14.44 9.23 -22.46
C VAL A 641 -13.38 8.33 -23.06
N ALA A 642 -12.60 8.86 -23.99
CA ALA A 642 -11.46 8.14 -24.54
C ALA A 642 -10.51 7.79 -23.37
N PRO A 643 -10.03 6.54 -23.26
CA PRO A 643 -9.06 6.19 -22.24
C PRO A 643 -7.84 7.07 -22.42
N ARG A 644 -7.56 7.94 -21.45
CA ARG A 644 -6.26 8.58 -21.34
C ARG A 644 -5.29 7.48 -20.94
N ARG A 645 -4.22 7.31 -21.71
CA ARG A 645 -3.05 6.54 -21.25
C ARG A 645 -2.71 7.09 -19.86
N PRO A 646 -2.46 6.23 -18.85
CA PRO A 646 -1.80 6.71 -17.64
C PRO A 646 -0.60 7.53 -18.11
N ALA A 647 -0.52 8.78 -17.70
CA ALA A 647 0.58 9.66 -18.03
C ALA A 647 1.84 8.87 -17.75
N GLY A 648 2.73 8.78 -18.76
CA GLY A 648 3.86 7.84 -18.73
C GLY A 648 4.47 7.86 -17.34
N LEU A 649 4.65 6.69 -16.77
CA LEU A 649 4.91 6.39 -15.35
C LEU A 649 6.28 6.91 -14.85
N GLY A 650 6.57 8.16 -15.08
CA GLY A 650 7.34 9.06 -14.27
C GLY A 650 6.36 9.69 -13.26
N ILE A 651 6.84 10.22 -12.18
CA ILE A 651 6.13 10.84 -11.04
C ILE A 651 4.96 11.82 -11.43
N ALA A 652 4.45 11.81 -12.64
CA ALA A 652 3.37 12.66 -13.16
C ALA A 652 1.99 12.46 -12.46
N GLY A 653 1.87 11.56 -11.49
CA GLY A 653 0.75 11.48 -10.55
C GLY A 653 0.96 12.26 -9.25
N PHE A 654 2.02 13.08 -9.14
CA PHE A 654 2.34 13.89 -7.97
C PHE A 654 2.08 15.40 -8.16
N HIS A 655 1.31 15.81 -9.16
CA HIS A 655 0.91 17.22 -9.32
C HIS A 655 -0.36 17.55 -8.60
#